data_7419aa80c85780129202ee98058a2dc8
#
_entry.id   7419aa80c85780129202ee98058a2dc8
#
_cell.length_a   1.000
_cell.length_b   1.000
_cell.length_c   1.000
_cell.angle_alpha   90.00
_cell.angle_beta   90.00
_cell.angle_gamma   90.00
#
_symmetry.space_group_name_H-M   'P 1'
#
loop_
_entity.id
_entity.type
_entity.pdbx_description
1 polymer ?
#
loop_
_entity_poly.entity_id
_entity_poly.type
_entity_poly.pdbx_seq_one_letter_code
_entity_poly.pdbx_strand_id
1 'polypeptide(L)'
;MNSTVKQVVFWLVILLSGVLLYSVVRNNGAAVKDSEINFSQFLSDIDAGKIKDVTVLGPEVRGNYSNQKAGFHTTVPANYTDMYKSLRDKGVNITVKDVSGGGWPSWLLQMLPLVVILGLWFFMIRQMQSGGNKALSFGKSRARLLSMQQKKVTFKDVAGVDEAKEELHEIIEFLREAQKFQKLGGRIPKGVLLVGPPGTGKTLLARAVAGEANVPFFSISGSDFVEMFVGVGASRVRDLFEQGKKNAPCIIFIDEIDAVGRHRGAGLGGGHDEREQTLNQLLVEMDGFESNEGVILIAATNRPDVLDPALLRPGRFDRRVVVSLPDIRGREEILRVHTRKIPINDDVDLSVLARGTPGFSGADLANMVNEAALLAARQNRKTVLMYDFEIAKDKVLMGAERRSMILTDEEKKVTAFHEAGHALIAAMLPLADPLHKVTIIPRGMALGVTMQLPETDRHNYTRDYLETDLTVFMGGRLAEELFLGQMSTGAGNDIERATAMARKMVCEWGMSQLGPLTFGKKEEQIFLGREISQHRDFSEETAIQIDSEVRRFVDEAYARAKKLLDQNREVLIAIANALLEREVLDANEIRLLIAGQPLPVRIPPPVADDNGSVQHVLRPEPNRQPGLNPGERPSPA
;
A
#
# COMPACT_ATOMS: atom_id res chain seq x y z
N MET A 1 11.26 11.80 33.77
CA MET A 1 11.79 13.13 33.36
C MET A 1 11.75 13.21 31.85
N ASN A 2 10.99 14.17 31.29
CA ASN A 2 10.82 14.34 29.85
C ASN A 2 12.14 14.58 29.13
N SER A 3 12.27 14.08 27.90
CA SER A 3 13.47 14.21 27.04
C SER A 3 13.94 15.66 26.93
N THR A 4 13.04 16.62 26.83
CA THR A 4 13.29 18.06 26.79
C THR A 4 13.94 18.60 28.06
N VAL A 5 13.54 18.12 29.24
CA VAL A 5 14.15 18.55 30.51
C VAL A 5 15.59 18.05 30.63
N LYS A 6 15.92 16.87 30.10
CA LYS A 6 17.31 16.35 30.06
C LYS A 6 18.20 17.17 29.14
N GLN A 7 17.70 17.60 27.99
CA GLN A 7 18.45 18.47 27.07
C GLN A 7 18.69 19.84 27.66
N VAL A 8 17.69 20.44 28.31
CA VAL A 8 17.83 21.76 28.96
C VAL A 8 18.88 21.71 30.08
N VAL A 9 18.84 20.67 30.93
CA VAL A 9 19.84 20.48 32.01
C VAL A 9 21.24 20.29 31.42
N PHE A 10 21.39 19.54 30.33
CA PHE A 10 22.68 19.35 29.65
C PHE A 10 23.29 20.67 29.15
N TRP A 11 22.50 21.48 28.44
CA TRP A 11 22.95 22.77 27.94
C TRP A 11 23.26 23.78 29.06
N LEU A 12 22.48 23.70 30.17
CA LEU A 12 22.70 24.54 31.36
C LEU A 12 24.03 24.21 32.06
N VAL A 13 24.37 22.91 32.15
CA VAL A 13 25.67 22.48 32.70
C VAL A 13 26.83 22.91 31.80
N ILE A 14 26.71 22.82 30.49
CA ILE A 14 27.76 23.31 29.56
C ILE A 14 27.93 24.82 29.69
N LEU A 15 26.84 25.57 29.76
CA LEU A 15 26.90 27.04 29.88
C LEU A 15 27.52 27.46 31.23
N LEU A 16 27.16 26.78 32.33
CA LEU A 16 27.74 27.01 33.65
C LEU A 16 29.23 26.67 33.69
N SER A 17 29.65 25.57 33.06
CA SER A 17 31.06 25.17 32.91
C SER A 17 31.85 26.17 32.10
N GLY A 18 31.29 26.70 31.01
CA GLY A 18 31.89 27.74 30.19
C GLY A 18 32.08 29.07 30.92
N VAL A 19 31.06 29.48 31.71
CA VAL A 19 31.14 30.69 32.54
C VAL A 19 32.20 30.54 33.66
N LEU A 20 32.28 29.35 34.27
CA LEU A 20 33.25 29.05 35.30
C LEU A 20 34.69 29.05 34.75
N LEU A 21 34.88 28.44 33.57
CA LEU A 21 36.17 28.45 32.87
C LEU A 21 36.58 29.88 32.48
N TYR A 22 35.64 30.67 31.96
CA TYR A 22 35.88 32.08 31.63
C TYR A 22 36.23 32.90 32.87
N SER A 23 35.60 32.67 34.03
CA SER A 23 35.89 33.37 35.28
C SER A 23 37.30 33.04 35.82
N VAL A 24 37.72 31.77 35.69
CA VAL A 24 39.07 31.32 36.08
C VAL A 24 40.15 31.95 35.21
N VAL A 25 39.93 31.96 33.89
CA VAL A 25 40.86 32.58 32.94
C VAL A 25 40.96 34.10 33.13
N ARG A 26 39.82 34.75 33.42
CA ARG A 26 39.79 36.21 33.62
C ARG A 26 40.42 36.63 34.93
N ASN A 27 40.31 35.87 36.00
CA ASN A 27 40.91 36.18 37.29
C ASN A 27 42.46 36.04 37.30
N ASN A 28 43.01 35.23 36.42
CA ASN A 28 44.46 35.11 36.27
C ASN A 28 45.09 36.23 35.41
N GLY A 29 44.30 37.13 34.85
CA GLY A 29 44.76 38.16 33.89
C GLY A 29 44.95 39.59 34.47
N ALA A 30 44.74 39.85 35.76
CA ALA A 30 44.85 41.18 36.37
C ALA A 30 46.12 41.34 37.22
N ALA A 31 47.28 40.86 36.76
CA ALA A 31 48.57 41.26 37.35
C ALA A 31 49.00 42.60 36.69
N VAL A 32 49.14 43.61 37.51
CA VAL A 32 49.79 44.88 37.11
C VAL A 32 51.15 44.55 36.42
N LYS A 33 51.44 45.11 35.28
CA LYS A 33 52.67 44.86 34.56
C LYS A 33 53.82 45.51 35.34
N ASP A 34 54.40 44.79 36.31
CA ASP A 34 55.68 45.16 36.90
C ASP A 34 56.79 44.97 35.85
N SER A 35 57.65 45.91 35.68
CA SER A 35 58.80 45.79 34.75
C SER A 35 59.85 44.83 35.29
N GLU A 36 60.23 43.84 34.49
CA GLU A 36 61.31 42.93 34.87
C GLU A 36 62.64 43.65 34.78
N ILE A 37 63.41 43.65 35.84
CA ILE A 37 64.76 44.23 35.88
C ILE A 37 65.79 43.17 36.24
N ASN A 38 67.01 43.29 35.69
CA ASN A 38 68.09 42.38 35.96
C ASN A 38 68.56 42.59 37.41
N PHE A 39 69.08 41.54 38.06
CA PHE A 39 69.58 41.58 39.43
C PHE A 39 70.68 42.63 39.65
N SER A 40 71.60 42.84 38.67
CA SER A 40 72.63 43.87 38.74
C SER A 40 72.04 45.28 38.73
N GLN A 41 70.96 45.50 37.98
CA GLN A 41 70.29 46.80 37.93
C GLN A 41 69.52 47.06 39.26
N PHE A 42 68.94 46.01 39.85
CA PHE A 42 68.31 46.06 41.17
C PHE A 42 69.31 46.50 42.24
N LEU A 43 70.53 45.94 42.29
CA LEU A 43 71.56 46.32 43.21
C LEU A 43 71.99 47.79 43.01
N SER A 44 72.15 48.21 41.76
CA SER A 44 72.47 49.61 41.44
C SER A 44 71.41 50.60 41.88
N ASP A 45 70.14 50.23 41.75
CA ASP A 45 68.98 51.04 42.16
C ASP A 45 68.81 51.07 43.69
N ILE A 46 69.24 50.01 44.43
CA ILE A 46 69.39 50.04 45.91
C ILE A 46 70.44 51.05 46.33
N ASP A 47 71.63 50.97 45.71
CA ASP A 47 72.75 51.88 46.04
C ASP A 47 72.42 53.34 45.76
N ALA A 48 71.64 53.57 44.71
CA ALA A 48 71.18 54.90 44.29
C ALA A 48 69.98 55.42 45.12
N GLY A 49 69.45 54.65 46.10
CA GLY A 49 68.35 55.05 46.96
C GLY A 49 66.99 55.25 46.25
N LYS A 50 66.78 54.67 45.08
CA LYS A 50 65.57 54.85 44.27
C LYS A 50 64.37 53.96 44.70
N ILE A 51 64.63 52.94 45.52
CA ILE A 51 63.60 51.91 45.89
C ILE A 51 62.95 52.31 47.21
N LYS A 52 61.60 52.28 47.24
CA LYS A 52 60.81 52.67 48.41
C LYS A 52 60.48 51.50 49.31
N ASP A 53 59.99 50.45 48.72
CA ASP A 53 59.57 49.21 49.42
C ASP A 53 59.89 47.97 48.60
N VAL A 54 60.13 46.85 49.28
CA VAL A 54 60.48 45.57 48.65
C VAL A 54 59.73 44.46 49.35
N THR A 55 59.04 43.59 48.56
CA THR A 55 58.43 42.39 49.02
C THR A 55 59.20 41.18 48.49
N VAL A 56 59.70 40.36 49.35
CA VAL A 56 60.40 39.11 49.05
C VAL A 56 59.47 37.94 49.09
N LEU A 57 59.34 37.24 47.96
CA LEU A 57 58.48 36.06 47.75
C LEU A 57 59.37 34.87 47.33
N GLY A 58 60.05 34.24 48.28
CA GLY A 58 61.01 33.20 47.97
C GLY A 58 62.20 33.77 47.13
N PRO A 59 62.47 33.26 45.95
CA PRO A 59 63.55 33.79 45.08
C PRO A 59 63.18 35.06 44.29
N GLU A 60 61.88 35.42 44.29
CA GLU A 60 61.37 36.57 43.54
C GLU A 60 61.22 37.78 44.49
N VAL A 61 61.73 38.90 44.04
CA VAL A 61 61.69 40.18 44.77
C VAL A 61 60.87 41.14 43.93
N ARG A 62 59.86 41.73 44.51
CA ARG A 62 59.04 42.78 43.92
C ARG A 62 59.15 44.05 44.71
N GLY A 63 59.21 45.16 44.08
CA GLY A 63 59.32 46.44 44.76
C GLY A 63 58.75 47.58 43.95
N ASN A 64 58.63 48.76 44.65
CA ASN A 64 58.20 50.02 44.02
C ASN A 64 59.29 51.08 44.12
N TYR A 65 59.43 51.85 43.07
CA TYR A 65 60.33 52.98 43.03
C TYR A 65 59.79 54.20 43.82
N SER A 66 60.66 55.02 44.39
CA SER A 66 60.25 56.18 45.19
C SER A 66 59.62 57.29 44.34
N ASN A 67 60.00 57.40 43.04
CA ASN A 67 59.57 58.45 42.13
C ASN A 67 58.73 58.01 40.95
N GLN A 68 58.33 56.72 40.85
CA GLN A 68 57.53 56.21 39.75
C GLN A 68 56.40 55.31 40.31
N LYS A 69 55.22 55.38 39.69
CA LYS A 69 54.08 54.50 40.05
C LYS A 69 54.16 53.06 39.45
N ALA A 70 55.26 52.69 38.82
CA ALA A 70 55.47 51.38 38.23
C ALA A 70 56.25 50.49 39.22
N GLY A 71 55.72 49.28 39.47
CA GLY A 71 56.43 48.26 40.25
C GLY A 71 57.46 47.53 39.39
N PHE A 72 58.49 46.94 40.03
CA PHE A 72 59.46 46.08 39.39
C PHE A 72 59.45 44.67 40.04
N HIS A 73 59.90 43.69 39.28
CA HIS A 73 60.20 42.38 39.81
C HIS A 73 61.54 41.88 39.29
N THR A 74 62.26 41.17 40.16
CA THR A 74 63.53 40.55 39.83
C THR A 74 63.74 39.27 40.58
N THR A 75 64.59 38.38 40.03
CA THR A 75 64.88 37.09 40.72
C THR A 75 66.24 37.21 41.39
N VAL A 76 66.30 36.92 42.67
CA VAL A 76 67.48 36.98 43.49
C VAL A 76 67.99 35.58 43.84
N PRO A 77 69.27 35.28 43.82
CA PRO A 77 69.85 34.02 44.26
C PRO A 77 69.46 33.71 45.71
N ALA A 78 69.08 32.50 46.02
CA ALA A 78 68.47 32.08 47.31
C ALA A 78 69.36 32.34 48.55
N ASN A 79 70.68 32.53 48.40
CA ASN A 79 71.64 32.69 49.52
C ASN A 79 72.38 34.03 49.56
N TYR A 80 71.82 35.05 48.91
CA TYR A 80 72.50 36.38 48.88
C TYR A 80 72.07 37.22 50.10
N THR A 81 72.75 37.02 51.23
CA THR A 81 72.46 37.67 52.53
C THR A 81 72.80 39.15 52.57
N ASP A 82 73.71 39.58 51.74
CA ASP A 82 74.18 41.00 51.73
C ASP A 82 73.12 41.97 51.15
N MET A 83 72.17 41.46 50.40
CA MET A 83 71.02 42.23 49.94
C MET A 83 70.18 42.81 51.08
N TYR A 84 69.95 42.04 52.13
CA TYR A 84 69.18 42.51 53.29
C TYR A 84 69.94 43.62 54.07
N LYS A 85 71.27 43.56 54.12
CA LYS A 85 72.06 44.62 54.71
C LYS A 85 71.99 45.92 53.90
N SER A 86 72.20 45.82 52.60
CA SER A 86 72.15 46.99 51.69
C SER A 86 70.77 47.66 51.68
N LEU A 87 69.71 46.89 51.69
CA LEU A 87 68.30 47.38 51.77
C LEU A 87 68.04 48.09 53.09
N ARG A 88 68.57 47.56 54.21
CA ARG A 88 68.37 48.09 55.55
C ARG A 88 69.21 49.41 55.75
N ASP A 89 70.41 49.43 55.26
CA ASP A 89 71.28 50.58 55.41
C ASP A 89 70.79 51.82 54.62
N LYS A 90 69.97 51.56 53.58
CA LYS A 90 69.32 52.60 52.77
C LYS A 90 67.89 52.92 53.19
N GLY A 91 67.36 52.26 54.25
CA GLY A 91 66.07 52.58 54.80
C GLY A 91 64.90 52.09 54.01
N VAL A 92 65.07 51.07 53.21
CA VAL A 92 63.97 50.45 52.35
C VAL A 92 63.09 49.54 53.23
N ASN A 93 61.77 49.68 53.14
CA ASN A 93 60.86 48.80 53.84
C ASN A 93 60.86 47.38 53.22
N ILE A 94 61.24 46.38 54.01
CA ILE A 94 61.31 44.98 53.57
C ILE A 94 60.11 44.19 54.17
N THR A 95 59.30 43.60 53.30
CA THR A 95 58.24 42.70 53.66
C THR A 95 58.54 41.29 53.13
N VAL A 96 58.62 40.30 53.98
CA VAL A 96 58.83 38.91 53.57
C VAL A 96 57.49 38.20 53.67
N LYS A 97 57.05 37.62 52.56
CA LYS A 97 55.83 36.75 52.51
C LYS A 97 56.27 35.34 52.20
N ASP A 98 55.76 34.43 52.99
CA ASP A 98 56.01 32.99 52.78
C ASP A 98 55.16 32.45 51.65
N VAL A 99 55.71 31.64 50.78
CA VAL A 99 55.02 31.03 49.63
C VAL A 99 54.32 29.74 50.07
N SER A 100 54.27 29.45 51.37
CA SER A 100 53.61 28.26 51.88
C SER A 100 52.12 28.44 51.98
N GLY A 101 51.37 27.76 51.09
CA GLY A 101 49.99 27.44 51.40
C GLY A 101 48.99 27.62 50.32
N GLY A 102 49.08 26.82 49.30
CA GLY A 102 47.88 26.40 48.57
C GLY A 102 47.06 25.45 49.47
N GLY A 103 46.11 26.00 50.24
CA GLY A 103 45.27 25.20 51.11
C GLY A 103 44.41 24.19 50.29
N TRP A 104 43.88 23.21 50.96
CA TRP A 104 42.93 22.20 50.43
C TRP A 104 41.99 22.67 49.29
N PRO A 105 41.51 23.91 49.24
CA PRO A 105 40.67 24.40 48.13
C PRO A 105 41.35 24.44 46.78
N SER A 106 42.65 24.71 46.68
CA SER A 106 43.35 24.85 45.39
C SER A 106 43.52 23.49 44.67
N TRP A 107 43.80 22.45 45.43
CA TRP A 107 43.90 21.09 44.86
C TRP A 107 42.54 20.57 44.37
N LEU A 108 41.44 20.85 45.07
CA LEU A 108 40.08 20.50 44.67
C LEU A 108 39.66 21.25 43.38
N LEU A 109 40.04 22.53 43.26
CA LEU A 109 39.75 23.32 42.06
C LEU A 109 40.52 22.79 40.84
N GLN A 110 41.75 22.29 41.05
CA GLN A 110 42.58 21.73 40.01
C GLN A 110 42.12 20.37 39.52
N MET A 111 41.43 19.56 40.35
CA MET A 111 40.84 18.29 40.00
C MET A 111 39.42 18.39 39.38
N LEU A 112 38.75 19.53 39.53
CA LEU A 112 37.38 19.75 39.07
C LEU A 112 37.21 19.47 37.55
N PRO A 113 38.13 19.96 36.64
CA PRO A 113 38.03 19.66 35.21
C PRO A 113 38.10 18.16 34.89
N LEU A 114 38.97 17.43 35.63
CA LEU A 114 39.12 16.00 35.45
C LEU A 114 37.87 15.22 35.86
N VAL A 115 37.23 15.61 36.94
CA VAL A 115 35.97 15.02 37.40
C VAL A 115 34.81 15.30 36.42
N VAL A 116 34.77 16.51 35.85
CA VAL A 116 33.78 16.88 34.81
C VAL A 116 33.99 16.08 33.53
N ILE A 117 35.24 15.92 33.08
CA ILE A 117 35.55 15.13 31.89
C ILE A 117 35.20 13.66 32.10
N LEU A 118 35.51 13.06 33.24
CA LEU A 118 35.16 11.70 33.59
C LEU A 118 33.65 11.53 33.71
N GLY A 119 32.95 12.50 34.28
CA GLY A 119 31.48 12.52 34.35
C GLY A 119 30.82 12.59 32.97
N LEU A 120 31.33 13.44 32.09
CA LEU A 120 30.89 13.55 30.70
C LEU A 120 31.17 12.26 29.92
N TRP A 121 32.36 11.66 30.12
CA TRP A 121 32.73 10.40 29.49
C TRP A 121 31.86 9.26 29.95
N PHE A 122 31.57 9.12 31.25
CA PHE A 122 30.66 8.15 31.81
C PHE A 122 29.21 8.36 31.32
N PHE A 123 28.76 9.61 31.23
CA PHE A 123 27.46 9.97 30.68
C PHE A 123 27.36 9.61 29.20
N MET A 124 28.42 9.87 28.42
CA MET A 124 28.49 9.53 26.99
C MET A 124 28.46 8.01 26.76
N ILE A 125 29.18 7.22 27.58
CA ILE A 125 29.14 5.75 27.53
C ILE A 125 27.73 5.27 27.88
N ARG A 126 27.09 5.81 28.89
CA ARG A 126 25.72 5.45 29.28
C ARG A 126 24.70 5.84 28.22
N GLN A 127 24.90 6.95 27.53
CA GLN A 127 24.08 7.38 26.39
C GLN A 127 24.28 6.45 25.19
N MET A 128 25.49 6.05 24.88
CA MET A 128 25.79 5.08 23.83
C MET A 128 25.20 3.69 24.12
N GLN A 129 25.26 3.24 25.38
CA GLN A 129 24.62 1.97 25.78
C GLN A 129 23.10 2.02 25.68
N SER A 130 22.46 3.17 25.94
CA SER A 130 21.01 3.32 25.76
C SER A 130 20.58 3.42 24.29
N GLY A 131 21.46 3.87 23.40
CA GLY A 131 21.29 3.87 21.95
C GLY A 131 21.51 2.48 21.30
N GLY A 132 22.45 1.69 21.85
CA GLY A 132 22.77 0.36 21.36
C GLY A 132 21.59 -0.63 21.47
N ASN A 133 20.74 -0.51 22.49
CA ASN A 133 19.52 -1.32 22.63
C ASN A 133 18.47 -1.04 21.55
N LYS A 134 18.46 0.14 20.94
CA LYS A 134 17.59 0.42 19.77
C LYS A 134 18.11 -0.21 18.50
N ALA A 135 19.42 -0.26 18.28
CA ALA A 135 20.02 -0.92 17.14
C ALA A 135 19.82 -2.46 17.18
N LEU A 136 19.84 -3.08 18.36
CA LEU A 136 19.53 -4.50 18.55
C LEU A 136 18.03 -4.83 18.40
N SER A 137 17.14 -3.82 18.44
CA SER A 137 15.71 -4.04 18.23
C SER A 137 15.28 -4.11 16.75
N PHE A 138 16.13 -3.77 15.80
CA PHE A 138 15.83 -3.87 14.36
C PHE A 138 15.62 -5.31 13.88
N GLY A 139 16.20 -6.30 14.56
CA GLY A 139 16.04 -7.72 14.24
C GLY A 139 14.80 -8.38 14.83
N LYS A 140 14.03 -7.69 15.68
CA LYS A 140 12.81 -8.28 16.25
C LYS A 140 11.67 -8.27 15.23
N SER A 141 10.96 -9.39 15.14
CA SER A 141 9.78 -9.54 14.30
C SER A 141 8.73 -8.48 14.66
N ARG A 142 8.15 -7.83 13.63
CA ARG A 142 6.98 -6.97 13.76
C ARG A 142 5.68 -7.77 13.69
N ALA A 143 5.76 -9.11 13.86
CA ALA A 143 4.59 -9.97 13.86
C ALA A 143 3.53 -9.43 14.83
N ARG A 144 2.32 -9.20 14.31
CA ARG A 144 1.19 -8.76 15.13
C ARG A 144 0.55 -9.99 15.75
N LEU A 145 0.73 -10.15 17.05
CA LEU A 145 -0.11 -11.06 17.81
C LEU A 145 -1.53 -10.45 17.82
N LEU A 146 -2.47 -11.10 17.16
CA LEU A 146 -3.88 -10.76 17.34
C LEU A 146 -4.27 -11.18 18.77
N SER A 147 -4.35 -10.19 19.66
CA SER A 147 -4.72 -10.42 21.05
C SER A 147 -6.07 -11.14 21.12
N MET A 148 -6.21 -12.10 22.04
CA MET A 148 -7.46 -12.86 22.26
C MET A 148 -8.67 -11.98 22.62
N GLN A 149 -8.46 -10.68 22.87
CA GLN A 149 -9.49 -9.69 23.20
C GLN A 149 -10.20 -9.10 21.97
N GLN A 150 -9.67 -9.27 20.74
CA GLN A 150 -10.37 -8.85 19.54
C GLN A 150 -11.47 -9.86 19.18
N LYS A 151 -12.61 -9.37 18.66
CA LYS A 151 -13.72 -10.19 18.18
C LYS A 151 -13.19 -11.29 17.25
N LYS A 152 -13.33 -12.55 17.67
CA LYS A 152 -12.83 -13.71 16.91
C LYS A 152 -13.58 -13.79 15.58
N VAL A 153 -12.83 -13.84 14.49
CA VAL A 153 -13.34 -14.15 13.16
C VAL A 153 -13.49 -15.68 13.08
N THR A 154 -14.64 -16.16 12.64
CA THR A 154 -14.94 -17.59 12.50
C THR A 154 -15.40 -17.91 11.07
N PHE A 155 -15.61 -19.17 10.73
CA PHE A 155 -16.13 -19.57 9.41
C PHE A 155 -17.51 -18.99 9.09
N LYS A 156 -18.26 -18.49 10.08
CA LYS A 156 -19.53 -17.77 9.88
C LYS A 156 -19.35 -16.39 9.26
N ASP A 157 -18.14 -15.83 9.36
CA ASP A 157 -17.78 -14.54 8.78
C ASP A 157 -17.12 -14.68 7.40
N VAL A 158 -16.87 -15.92 6.95
CA VAL A 158 -16.31 -16.26 5.63
C VAL A 158 -17.40 -16.94 4.83
N ALA A 159 -17.64 -16.50 3.60
CA ALA A 159 -18.65 -17.05 2.70
C ALA A 159 -18.08 -17.27 1.30
N GLY A 160 -18.69 -18.15 0.51
CA GLY A 160 -18.38 -18.36 -0.90
C GLY A 160 -17.07 -19.09 -1.18
N VAL A 161 -16.55 -19.88 -0.24
CA VAL A 161 -15.30 -20.66 -0.36
C VAL A 161 -15.44 -21.99 0.39
N ASP A 162 -16.53 -22.72 0.16
CA ASP A 162 -16.87 -23.89 0.98
C ASP A 162 -15.89 -25.04 0.81
N GLU A 163 -15.37 -25.27 -0.40
CA GLU A 163 -14.35 -26.28 -0.66
C GLU A 163 -13.06 -25.98 0.12
N ALA A 164 -12.64 -24.71 0.10
CA ALA A 164 -11.45 -24.30 0.87
C ALA A 164 -11.67 -24.42 2.39
N LYS A 165 -12.90 -24.18 2.89
CA LYS A 165 -13.23 -24.41 4.30
C LYS A 165 -13.17 -25.87 4.66
N GLU A 166 -13.69 -26.77 3.79
CA GLU A 166 -13.67 -28.21 4.00
C GLU A 166 -12.23 -28.74 4.08
N GLU A 167 -11.36 -28.34 3.13
CA GLU A 167 -9.95 -28.71 3.16
C GLU A 167 -9.22 -28.23 4.43
N LEU A 168 -9.60 -27.05 4.94
CA LEU A 168 -9.00 -26.48 6.15
C LEU A 168 -9.62 -27.02 7.45
N HIS A 169 -10.76 -27.71 7.38
CA HIS A 169 -11.42 -28.28 8.55
C HIS A 169 -10.56 -29.34 9.25
N GLU A 170 -9.86 -30.16 8.47
CA GLU A 170 -8.91 -31.13 9.01
C GLU A 170 -7.80 -30.48 9.87
N ILE A 171 -7.35 -29.29 9.46
CA ILE A 171 -6.34 -28.53 10.18
C ILE A 171 -6.89 -28.02 11.52
N ILE A 172 -8.15 -27.58 11.52
CA ILE A 172 -8.85 -27.14 12.75
C ILE A 172 -8.99 -28.30 13.72
N GLU A 173 -9.47 -29.47 13.23
CA GLU A 173 -9.58 -30.66 14.05
C GLU A 173 -8.24 -31.06 14.65
N PHE A 174 -7.18 -31.00 13.84
CA PHE A 174 -5.84 -31.31 14.34
C PHE A 174 -5.39 -30.34 15.43
N LEU A 175 -5.54 -29.02 15.24
CA LEU A 175 -5.16 -28.03 16.25
C LEU A 175 -5.95 -28.19 17.55
N ARG A 176 -7.20 -28.70 17.48
CA ARG A 176 -8.03 -28.99 18.64
C ARG A 176 -7.69 -30.33 19.32
N GLU A 177 -7.43 -31.38 18.53
CA GLU A 177 -7.28 -32.76 19.01
C GLU A 177 -6.09 -33.50 18.38
N ALA A 178 -4.88 -32.93 18.50
CA ALA A 178 -3.64 -33.48 17.89
C ALA A 178 -3.39 -34.96 18.23
N GLN A 179 -3.75 -35.41 19.45
CA GLN A 179 -3.52 -36.77 19.93
C GLN A 179 -4.33 -37.84 19.16
N LYS A 180 -5.49 -37.48 18.61
CA LYS A 180 -6.33 -38.41 17.82
C LYS A 180 -5.60 -38.85 16.54
N PHE A 181 -4.95 -37.91 15.86
CA PHE A 181 -4.24 -38.16 14.61
C PHE A 181 -2.91 -38.87 14.83
N GLN A 182 -2.19 -38.53 15.90
CA GLN A 182 -0.92 -39.16 16.27
C GLN A 182 -1.07 -40.66 16.59
N LYS A 183 -2.16 -41.05 17.25
CA LYS A 183 -2.43 -42.47 17.59
C LYS A 183 -2.62 -43.36 16.36
N LEU A 184 -3.05 -42.80 15.23
CA LEU A 184 -3.25 -43.52 13.97
C LEU A 184 -2.03 -43.44 13.04
N GLY A 185 -0.94 -42.76 13.46
CA GLY A 185 0.29 -42.62 12.66
C GLY A 185 0.16 -41.60 11.52
N GLY A 186 -0.95 -40.79 11.50
CA GLY A 186 -1.15 -39.72 10.53
C GLY A 186 -0.11 -38.63 10.71
N ARG A 187 0.49 -38.19 9.60
CA ARG A 187 1.40 -37.02 9.58
C ARG A 187 0.60 -35.78 9.21
N ILE A 188 0.76 -34.74 10.00
CA ILE A 188 0.08 -33.47 9.81
C ILE A 188 0.85 -32.64 8.79
N PRO A 189 0.14 -31.91 7.90
CA PRO A 189 0.79 -30.94 7.04
C PRO A 189 1.46 -29.86 7.88
N LYS A 190 2.76 -29.63 7.67
CA LYS A 190 3.52 -28.59 8.36
C LYS A 190 3.12 -27.19 7.86
N GLY A 191 2.77 -27.11 6.58
CA GLY A 191 2.42 -25.87 5.95
C GLY A 191 1.30 -25.97 4.93
N VAL A 192 0.51 -24.92 4.83
CA VAL A 192 -0.61 -24.75 3.89
C VAL A 192 -0.37 -23.50 3.07
N LEU A 193 -0.48 -23.63 1.76
CA LEU A 193 -0.40 -22.51 0.83
C LEU A 193 -1.78 -22.16 0.30
N LEU A 194 -2.29 -20.99 0.64
CA LEU A 194 -3.51 -20.42 0.08
C LEU A 194 -3.19 -19.70 -1.22
N VAL A 195 -3.77 -20.17 -2.32
CA VAL A 195 -3.53 -19.65 -3.67
C VAL A 195 -4.82 -19.11 -4.25
N GLY A 196 -4.78 -17.96 -4.90
CA GLY A 196 -5.96 -17.42 -5.60
C GLY A 196 -5.83 -15.95 -5.95
N PRO A 197 -6.76 -15.40 -6.74
CA PRO A 197 -6.79 -13.99 -7.11
C PRO A 197 -6.78 -13.04 -5.90
N PRO A 198 -6.37 -11.78 -6.08
CA PRO A 198 -6.47 -10.78 -5.01
C PRO A 198 -7.95 -10.56 -4.63
N GLY A 199 -8.18 -10.22 -3.36
CA GLY A 199 -9.52 -9.93 -2.87
C GLY A 199 -10.43 -11.13 -2.57
N THR A 200 -9.97 -12.38 -2.78
CA THR A 200 -10.79 -13.59 -2.51
C THR A 200 -10.89 -13.96 -1.03
N GLY A 201 -10.24 -13.22 -0.12
CA GLY A 201 -10.38 -13.41 1.32
C GLY A 201 -9.38 -14.38 1.96
N LYS A 202 -8.25 -14.69 1.33
CA LYS A 202 -7.21 -15.61 1.85
C LYS A 202 -6.76 -15.28 3.28
N THR A 203 -6.46 -14.02 3.55
CA THR A 203 -6.08 -13.53 4.89
C THR A 203 -7.23 -13.68 5.90
N LEU A 204 -8.47 -13.42 5.47
CA LEU A 204 -9.66 -13.59 6.31
C LEU A 204 -9.89 -15.06 6.64
N LEU A 205 -9.73 -15.95 5.67
CA LEU A 205 -9.86 -17.41 5.82
C LEU A 205 -8.81 -17.94 6.81
N ALA A 206 -7.54 -17.55 6.69
CA ALA A 206 -6.50 -17.94 7.65
C ALA A 206 -6.81 -17.49 9.08
N ARG A 207 -7.34 -16.26 9.25
CA ARG A 207 -7.79 -15.77 10.56
C ARG A 207 -9.00 -16.54 11.09
N ALA A 208 -9.91 -16.96 10.21
CA ALA A 208 -11.08 -17.73 10.58
C ALA A 208 -10.69 -19.14 11.06
N VAL A 209 -9.69 -19.77 10.42
CA VAL A 209 -9.13 -21.06 10.88
C VAL A 209 -8.59 -20.95 12.31
N ALA A 210 -7.81 -19.91 12.59
CA ALA A 210 -7.27 -19.68 13.93
C ALA A 210 -8.39 -19.41 14.97
N GLY A 211 -9.39 -18.61 14.59
CA GLY A 211 -10.54 -18.31 15.44
C GLY A 211 -11.42 -19.53 15.72
N GLU A 212 -11.61 -20.39 14.71
CA GLU A 212 -12.37 -21.62 14.83
C GLU A 212 -11.62 -22.68 15.66
N ALA A 213 -10.29 -22.80 15.46
CA ALA A 213 -9.42 -23.66 16.27
C ALA A 213 -9.17 -23.12 17.68
N ASN A 214 -9.48 -21.85 17.94
CA ASN A 214 -9.23 -21.13 19.21
C ASN A 214 -7.74 -21.09 19.60
N VAL A 215 -6.85 -20.88 18.63
CA VAL A 215 -5.40 -20.80 18.83
C VAL A 215 -4.87 -19.40 18.52
N PRO A 216 -3.69 -19.02 19.07
CA PRO A 216 -3.01 -17.77 18.73
C PRO A 216 -2.70 -17.66 17.24
N PHE A 217 -2.80 -16.43 16.70
CA PHE A 217 -2.55 -16.13 15.31
C PHE A 217 -1.46 -15.06 15.18
N PHE A 218 -0.34 -15.42 14.60
CA PHE A 218 0.79 -14.53 14.30
C PHE A 218 0.75 -14.19 12.82
N SER A 219 0.60 -12.91 12.49
CA SER A 219 0.52 -12.46 11.09
C SER A 219 1.67 -11.52 10.76
N ILE A 220 2.29 -11.77 9.61
CA ILE A 220 3.33 -10.94 9.02
C ILE A 220 3.14 -10.89 7.50
N SER A 221 3.54 -9.79 6.86
CA SER A 221 3.62 -9.72 5.39
C SER A 221 4.99 -10.20 4.90
N GLY A 222 5.04 -10.89 3.76
CA GLY A 222 6.30 -11.23 3.10
C GLY A 222 7.17 -10.02 2.81
N SER A 223 6.55 -8.87 2.54
CA SER A 223 7.27 -7.61 2.35
C SER A 223 8.01 -7.12 3.60
N ASP A 224 7.54 -7.46 4.80
CA ASP A 224 8.20 -7.11 6.07
C ASP A 224 9.56 -7.80 6.27
N PHE A 225 9.82 -8.85 5.52
CA PHE A 225 11.11 -9.54 5.53
C PHE A 225 12.13 -8.96 4.56
N VAL A 226 11.68 -8.13 3.60
CA VAL A 226 12.56 -7.51 2.60
C VAL A 226 12.99 -6.15 3.12
N GLU A 227 14.23 -6.08 3.63
CA GLU A 227 14.83 -4.84 4.16
C GLU A 227 16.13 -4.54 3.40
N MET A 228 16.64 -3.31 3.51
CA MET A 228 17.90 -2.94 2.85
C MET A 228 19.16 -3.44 3.58
N PHE A 229 19.01 -3.97 4.80
CA PHE A 229 20.14 -4.42 5.62
C PHE A 229 20.24 -5.94 5.61
N VAL A 230 21.38 -6.44 5.16
CA VAL A 230 21.66 -7.88 5.07
C VAL A 230 21.49 -8.57 6.43
N GLY A 231 20.72 -9.67 6.44
CA GLY A 231 20.51 -10.52 7.62
C GLY A 231 19.36 -10.11 8.55
N VAL A 232 18.75 -8.93 8.36
CA VAL A 232 17.61 -8.50 9.17
C VAL A 232 16.38 -9.34 8.88
N GLY A 233 16.10 -9.64 7.60
CA GLY A 233 14.99 -10.50 7.18
C GLY A 233 15.11 -11.91 7.78
N ALA A 234 16.29 -12.53 7.68
CA ALA A 234 16.55 -13.85 8.26
C ALA A 234 16.39 -13.86 9.79
N SER A 235 16.81 -12.80 10.48
CA SER A 235 16.62 -12.67 11.93
C SER A 235 15.14 -12.55 12.32
N ARG A 236 14.33 -11.82 11.54
CA ARG A 236 12.88 -11.73 11.77
C ARG A 236 12.17 -13.05 11.54
N VAL A 237 12.58 -13.81 10.52
CA VAL A 237 12.06 -15.16 10.31
C VAL A 237 12.30 -16.01 11.54
N ARG A 238 13.54 -16.08 12.03
CA ARG A 238 13.89 -16.86 13.22
C ARG A 238 13.10 -16.44 14.44
N ASP A 239 12.99 -15.14 14.71
CA ASP A 239 12.23 -14.60 15.85
C ASP A 239 10.73 -14.96 15.76
N LEU A 240 10.13 -14.87 14.56
CA LEU A 240 8.73 -15.25 14.32
C LEU A 240 8.49 -16.72 14.65
N PHE A 241 9.36 -17.61 14.16
CA PHE A 241 9.24 -19.05 14.39
C PHE A 241 9.49 -19.41 15.87
N GLU A 242 10.44 -18.76 16.53
CA GLU A 242 10.67 -18.91 17.97
C GLU A 242 9.47 -18.45 18.80
N GLN A 243 8.82 -17.34 18.42
CA GLN A 243 7.59 -16.89 19.07
C GLN A 243 6.45 -17.88 18.86
N GLY A 244 6.32 -18.46 17.65
CA GLY A 244 5.34 -19.51 17.37
C GLY A 244 5.55 -20.74 18.25
N LYS A 245 6.78 -21.24 18.34
CA LYS A 245 7.12 -22.39 19.20
C LYS A 245 6.80 -22.14 20.68
N LYS A 246 7.05 -20.94 21.19
CA LYS A 246 6.74 -20.56 22.58
C LYS A 246 5.23 -20.49 22.86
N ASN A 247 4.40 -20.28 21.84
CA ASN A 247 2.95 -20.13 21.99
C ASN A 247 2.15 -21.26 21.34
N ALA A 248 2.76 -22.42 21.15
CA ALA A 248 2.09 -23.60 20.60
C ALA A 248 0.97 -24.12 21.53
N PRO A 249 -0.18 -24.57 21.01
CA PRO A 249 -0.52 -24.64 19.59
C PRO A 249 -0.89 -23.27 18.99
N CYS A 250 -0.37 -22.94 17.78
CA CYS A 250 -0.61 -21.67 17.14
C CYS A 250 -0.57 -21.74 15.60
N ILE A 251 -1.04 -20.69 14.94
CA ILE A 251 -0.90 -20.50 13.50
C ILE A 251 0.04 -19.33 13.24
N ILE A 252 1.05 -19.56 12.39
CA ILE A 252 1.89 -18.53 11.78
C ILE A 252 1.37 -18.27 10.39
N PHE A 253 1.01 -17.02 10.08
CA PHE A 253 0.50 -16.63 8.79
C PHE A 253 1.46 -15.65 8.09
N ILE A 254 1.85 -15.99 6.86
CA ILE A 254 2.68 -15.15 6.01
C ILE A 254 1.84 -14.74 4.80
N ASP A 255 1.45 -13.46 4.74
CA ASP A 255 0.77 -12.90 3.59
C ASP A 255 1.77 -12.51 2.50
N GLU A 256 1.37 -12.55 1.23
CA GLU A 256 2.21 -12.17 0.10
C GLU A 256 3.59 -12.88 0.11
N ILE A 257 3.60 -14.19 0.32
CA ILE A 257 4.85 -14.98 0.42
C ILE A 257 5.74 -14.83 -0.84
N ASP A 258 5.15 -14.49 -1.98
CA ASP A 258 5.85 -14.24 -3.25
C ASP A 258 6.81 -13.04 -3.19
N ALA A 259 6.68 -12.15 -2.20
CA ALA A 259 7.66 -11.09 -1.97
C ALA A 259 9.05 -11.63 -1.61
N VAL A 260 9.12 -12.75 -0.89
CA VAL A 260 10.36 -13.42 -0.43
C VAL A 260 10.64 -14.70 -1.21
N GLY A 261 9.59 -15.44 -1.56
CA GLY A 261 9.64 -16.79 -2.09
C GLY A 261 9.89 -16.92 -3.59
N ARG A 262 10.37 -15.89 -4.30
CA ARG A 262 10.61 -15.93 -5.74
C ARG A 262 11.76 -16.83 -6.14
N HIS A 263 11.68 -17.36 -7.38
CA HIS A 263 12.73 -18.12 -8.04
C HIS A 263 14.09 -17.41 -7.99
N ARG A 264 15.16 -18.21 -7.80
CA ARG A 264 16.56 -17.77 -7.78
C ARG A 264 16.99 -17.29 -9.17
N GLY A 265 17.70 -16.19 -9.25
CA GLY A 265 18.34 -15.73 -10.49
C GLY A 265 17.56 -14.74 -11.36
N ALA A 266 16.43 -14.21 -10.93
CA ALA A 266 15.64 -13.27 -11.73
C ALA A 266 16.01 -11.78 -11.53
N GLY A 267 17.31 -11.43 -11.39
CA GLY A 267 17.68 -10.01 -11.30
C GLY A 267 19.15 -9.72 -11.08
N LEU A 268 19.62 -8.64 -11.67
CA LEU A 268 20.96 -8.06 -11.52
C LEU A 268 20.89 -6.93 -10.48
N GLY A 269 21.25 -7.19 -9.20
CA GLY A 269 21.37 -6.13 -8.19
C GLY A 269 21.44 -6.62 -6.75
N GLY A 270 22.13 -5.89 -5.87
CA GLY A 270 22.50 -6.26 -4.48
C GLY A 270 21.33 -6.47 -3.48
N GLY A 271 20.06 -6.33 -3.90
CA GLY A 271 18.89 -6.67 -3.08
C GLY A 271 18.46 -8.14 -3.19
N HIS A 272 19.13 -8.94 -4.03
CA HIS A 272 18.79 -10.35 -4.23
C HIS A 272 19.39 -11.26 -3.16
N ASP A 273 20.61 -10.96 -2.71
CA ASP A 273 21.31 -11.77 -1.71
C ASP A 273 20.55 -11.83 -0.37
N GLU A 274 19.90 -10.73 0.01
CA GLU A 274 19.11 -10.67 1.24
C GLU A 274 17.84 -11.52 1.15
N ARG A 275 17.13 -11.44 0.01
CA ARG A 275 15.92 -12.26 -0.21
C ARG A 275 16.24 -13.73 -0.22
N GLU A 276 17.34 -14.14 -0.89
CA GLU A 276 17.79 -15.53 -0.88
C GLU A 276 18.20 -16.00 0.53
N GLN A 277 18.88 -15.16 1.28
CA GLN A 277 19.24 -15.47 2.67
C GLN A 277 17.99 -15.64 3.54
N THR A 278 17.00 -14.76 3.35
CA THR A 278 15.72 -14.83 4.07
C THR A 278 14.92 -16.06 3.69
N LEU A 279 14.84 -16.38 2.38
CA LEU A 279 14.21 -17.60 1.88
C LEU A 279 14.89 -18.85 2.45
N ASN A 280 16.22 -18.91 2.39
CA ASN A 280 16.97 -20.04 2.94
C ASN A 280 16.73 -20.20 4.45
N GLN A 281 16.67 -19.09 5.21
CA GLN A 281 16.32 -19.15 6.63
C GLN A 281 14.88 -19.66 6.84
N LEU A 282 13.92 -19.23 6.02
CA LEU A 282 12.54 -19.72 6.07
C LEU A 282 12.49 -21.24 5.83
N LEU A 283 13.22 -21.73 4.81
CA LEU A 283 13.30 -23.16 4.52
C LEU A 283 13.93 -23.94 5.68
N VAL A 284 14.98 -23.42 6.31
CA VAL A 284 15.64 -24.04 7.47
C VAL A 284 14.68 -24.10 8.67
N GLU A 285 13.96 -23.02 8.95
CA GLU A 285 12.99 -23.02 10.07
C GLU A 285 11.83 -24.01 9.82
N MET A 286 11.32 -24.08 8.56
CA MET A 286 10.27 -25.04 8.19
C MET A 286 10.74 -26.50 8.32
N ASP A 287 11.97 -26.80 7.89
CA ASP A 287 12.55 -28.15 8.01
C ASP A 287 12.83 -28.51 9.48
N GLY A 288 13.15 -27.51 10.32
CA GLY A 288 13.41 -27.64 11.75
C GLY A 288 12.15 -27.82 12.62
N PHE A 289 10.94 -27.83 12.06
CA PHE A 289 9.74 -28.20 12.79
C PHE A 289 9.58 -29.71 12.92
N GLU A 290 9.36 -30.17 14.14
CA GLU A 290 8.87 -31.53 14.36
C GLU A 290 7.33 -31.54 14.18
N SER A 291 6.82 -32.64 13.61
CA SER A 291 5.38 -32.81 13.33
C SER A 291 4.48 -32.70 14.56
N ASN A 292 5.04 -32.65 15.76
CA ASN A 292 4.35 -32.70 17.05
C ASN A 292 4.36 -31.35 17.79
N GLU A 293 5.01 -30.31 17.26
CA GLU A 293 5.14 -29.02 17.97
C GLU A 293 3.82 -28.19 17.99
N GLY A 294 2.79 -28.60 17.26
CA GLY A 294 1.49 -27.92 17.27
C GLY A 294 1.50 -26.54 16.57
N VAL A 295 2.54 -26.22 15.80
CA VAL A 295 2.63 -24.99 15.01
C VAL A 295 2.32 -25.31 13.57
N ILE A 296 1.37 -24.58 12.98
CA ILE A 296 1.03 -24.69 11.56
C ILE A 296 1.36 -23.38 10.85
N LEU A 297 2.10 -23.50 9.75
CA LEU A 297 2.42 -22.39 8.89
C LEU A 297 1.36 -22.28 7.78
N ILE A 298 0.71 -21.14 7.66
CA ILE A 298 -0.18 -20.82 6.54
C ILE A 298 0.45 -19.67 5.76
N ALA A 299 0.60 -19.82 4.45
CA ALA A 299 1.04 -18.72 3.59
C ALA A 299 -0.02 -18.40 2.55
N ALA A 300 -0.07 -17.16 2.09
CA ALA A 300 -0.95 -16.73 1.02
C ALA A 300 -0.16 -16.09 -0.12
N THR A 301 -0.57 -16.39 -1.36
CA THR A 301 -0.02 -15.76 -2.57
C THR A 301 -1.08 -15.56 -3.63
N ASN A 302 -0.92 -14.50 -4.42
CA ASN A 302 -1.68 -14.27 -5.64
C ASN A 302 -0.98 -14.85 -6.88
N ARG A 303 0.31 -15.20 -6.75
CA ARG A 303 1.16 -15.63 -7.86
C ARG A 303 1.95 -16.90 -7.53
N PRO A 304 1.29 -18.06 -7.58
CA PRO A 304 1.96 -19.34 -7.29
C PRO A 304 3.07 -19.68 -8.32
N ASP A 305 2.98 -19.13 -9.53
CA ASP A 305 3.90 -19.29 -10.65
C ASP A 305 5.32 -18.79 -10.37
N VAL A 306 5.46 -17.76 -9.54
CA VAL A 306 6.76 -17.16 -9.23
C VAL A 306 7.47 -17.77 -8.03
N LEU A 307 6.81 -18.70 -7.29
CA LEU A 307 7.37 -19.29 -6.08
C LEU A 307 8.49 -20.30 -6.38
N ASP A 308 9.53 -20.28 -5.54
CA ASP A 308 10.60 -21.28 -5.60
C ASP A 308 10.03 -22.68 -5.33
N PRO A 309 10.26 -23.67 -6.23
CA PRO A 309 9.80 -25.04 -6.06
C PRO A 309 10.25 -25.68 -4.74
N ALA A 310 11.34 -25.19 -4.14
CA ALA A 310 11.80 -25.66 -2.85
C ALA A 310 10.79 -25.45 -1.73
N LEU A 311 9.96 -24.41 -1.81
CA LEU A 311 8.87 -24.16 -0.85
C LEU A 311 7.74 -25.20 -0.96
N LEU A 312 7.53 -25.73 -2.17
CA LEU A 312 6.42 -26.65 -2.48
C LEU A 312 6.79 -28.13 -2.28
N ARG A 313 8.01 -28.41 -1.77
CA ARG A 313 8.44 -29.80 -1.48
C ARG A 313 7.70 -30.35 -0.26
N PRO A 314 7.43 -31.69 -0.23
CA PRO A 314 6.86 -32.34 0.93
C PRO A 314 7.67 -32.05 2.21
N GLY A 315 6.97 -31.80 3.32
CA GLY A 315 7.57 -31.40 4.60
C GLY A 315 7.65 -29.87 4.79
N ARG A 316 7.18 -29.07 3.80
CA ARG A 316 7.11 -27.60 3.84
C ARG A 316 5.68 -27.14 3.60
N PHE A 317 5.35 -26.59 2.42
CA PHE A 317 3.96 -26.36 2.04
C PHE A 317 3.37 -27.62 1.40
N ASP A 318 2.99 -28.56 2.25
CA ASP A 318 2.50 -29.87 1.84
C ASP A 318 1.13 -29.81 1.18
N ARG A 319 0.33 -28.81 1.55
CA ARG A 319 -1.04 -28.67 1.10
C ARG A 319 -1.22 -27.34 0.37
N ARG A 320 -1.86 -27.41 -0.79
CA ARG A 320 -2.22 -26.22 -1.56
C ARG A 320 -3.74 -26.12 -1.61
N VAL A 321 -4.30 -25.05 -1.04
CA VAL A 321 -5.73 -24.74 -1.03
C VAL A 321 -5.99 -23.61 -2.00
N VAL A 322 -6.85 -23.85 -3.00
CA VAL A 322 -7.21 -22.85 -4.00
C VAL A 322 -8.42 -22.08 -3.53
N VAL A 323 -8.28 -20.76 -3.41
CA VAL A 323 -9.36 -19.83 -3.05
C VAL A 323 -9.76 -19.06 -4.30
N SER A 324 -10.69 -19.63 -5.06
CA SER A 324 -11.18 -19.09 -6.32
C SER A 324 -12.08 -17.85 -6.12
N LEU A 325 -12.42 -17.17 -7.23
CA LEU A 325 -13.49 -16.18 -7.21
C LEU A 325 -14.81 -16.88 -6.86
N PRO A 326 -15.71 -16.21 -6.11
CA PRO A 326 -16.97 -16.80 -5.69
C PRO A 326 -17.93 -16.99 -6.87
N ASP A 327 -18.64 -18.10 -6.90
CA ASP A 327 -19.78 -18.34 -7.78
C ASP A 327 -21.00 -17.48 -7.39
N ILE A 328 -22.10 -17.59 -8.12
CA ILE A 328 -23.31 -16.78 -7.86
C ILE A 328 -23.81 -16.96 -6.42
N ARG A 329 -23.82 -18.20 -5.90
CA ARG A 329 -24.26 -18.48 -4.53
C ARG A 329 -23.31 -17.90 -3.51
N GLY A 330 -22.01 -18.07 -3.74
CA GLY A 330 -20.96 -17.49 -2.89
C GLY A 330 -21.02 -15.96 -2.86
N ARG A 331 -21.29 -15.31 -4.01
CA ARG A 331 -21.46 -13.85 -4.06
C ARG A 331 -22.68 -13.40 -3.25
N GLU A 332 -23.79 -14.10 -3.34
CA GLU A 332 -24.98 -13.80 -2.53
C GLU A 332 -24.70 -13.93 -1.03
N GLU A 333 -24.02 -15.00 -0.61
CA GLU A 333 -23.64 -15.20 0.78
C GLU A 333 -22.66 -14.12 1.28
N ILE A 334 -21.67 -13.75 0.47
CA ILE A 334 -20.73 -12.67 0.79
C ILE A 334 -21.48 -11.34 0.96
N LEU A 335 -22.39 -11.02 0.04
CA LEU A 335 -23.25 -9.83 0.15
C LEU A 335 -24.07 -9.88 1.44
N ARG A 336 -24.67 -11.02 1.78
CA ARG A 336 -25.43 -11.22 3.03
C ARG A 336 -24.57 -11.00 4.27
N VAL A 337 -23.29 -11.39 4.25
CA VAL A 337 -22.35 -11.14 5.35
C VAL A 337 -22.05 -9.66 5.50
N HIS A 338 -21.76 -8.95 4.38
CA HIS A 338 -21.39 -7.54 4.42
C HIS A 338 -22.56 -6.60 4.70
N THR A 339 -23.78 -6.98 4.31
CA THR A 339 -25.00 -6.18 4.54
C THR A 339 -25.55 -6.32 5.96
N ARG A 340 -25.13 -7.31 6.75
CA ARG A 340 -25.62 -7.52 8.15
C ARG A 340 -25.57 -6.27 9.05
N LYS A 341 -24.65 -5.35 8.79
CA LYS A 341 -24.41 -4.16 9.62
C LYS A 341 -24.99 -2.89 9.03
N ILE A 342 -25.62 -2.98 7.87
CA ILE A 342 -26.10 -1.85 7.10
C ILE A 342 -27.63 -1.93 7.05
N PRO A 343 -28.37 -0.83 7.33
CA PRO A 343 -29.81 -0.81 7.19
C PRO A 343 -30.16 -0.81 5.70
N ILE A 344 -30.53 -1.97 5.18
CA ILE A 344 -31.03 -2.16 3.81
C ILE A 344 -32.55 -2.09 3.81
N ASN A 345 -33.13 -1.61 2.71
CA ASN A 345 -34.57 -1.58 2.51
C ASN A 345 -35.09 -2.92 1.94
N ASP A 346 -36.40 -3.18 2.06
CA ASP A 346 -37.04 -4.42 1.60
C ASP A 346 -37.02 -4.60 0.07
N ASP A 347 -36.75 -3.55 -0.70
CA ASP A 347 -36.60 -3.58 -2.16
C ASP A 347 -35.28 -4.22 -2.63
N VAL A 348 -34.32 -4.46 -1.72
CA VAL A 348 -32.99 -4.95 -2.08
C VAL A 348 -33.00 -6.47 -2.20
N ASP A 349 -32.85 -6.94 -3.44
CA ASP A 349 -32.67 -8.37 -3.74
C ASP A 349 -31.18 -8.70 -3.94
N LEU A 350 -30.57 -9.34 -2.94
CA LEU A 350 -29.17 -9.75 -2.97
C LEU A 350 -28.88 -10.78 -4.07
N SER A 351 -29.87 -11.59 -4.47
CA SER A 351 -29.70 -12.57 -5.54
C SER A 351 -29.55 -11.90 -6.91
N VAL A 352 -30.29 -10.81 -7.14
CA VAL A 352 -30.16 -9.99 -8.35
C VAL A 352 -28.78 -9.33 -8.40
N LEU A 353 -28.32 -8.79 -7.28
CA LEU A 353 -27.00 -8.19 -7.18
C LEU A 353 -25.89 -9.22 -7.40
N ALA A 354 -26.02 -10.43 -6.84
CA ALA A 354 -25.04 -11.51 -7.03
C ALA A 354 -24.95 -11.96 -8.49
N ARG A 355 -26.08 -12.06 -9.19
CA ARG A 355 -26.11 -12.32 -10.65
C ARG A 355 -25.50 -11.17 -11.44
N GLY A 356 -25.76 -9.92 -11.00
CA GLY A 356 -25.27 -8.71 -11.64
C GLY A 356 -23.79 -8.39 -11.43
N THR A 357 -23.04 -9.22 -10.69
CA THR A 357 -21.62 -8.99 -10.36
C THR A 357 -20.72 -10.18 -10.73
N PRO A 358 -20.74 -10.66 -11.99
CA PRO A 358 -19.87 -11.75 -12.41
C PRO A 358 -18.39 -11.33 -12.29
N GLY A 359 -17.56 -12.25 -11.81
CA GLY A 359 -16.12 -12.02 -11.66
C GLY A 359 -15.72 -11.12 -10.49
N PHE A 360 -16.65 -10.64 -9.65
CA PHE A 360 -16.31 -9.88 -8.45
C PHE A 360 -15.67 -10.79 -7.40
N SER A 361 -14.60 -10.28 -6.81
CA SER A 361 -14.02 -10.86 -5.61
C SER A 361 -14.82 -10.47 -4.36
N GLY A 362 -14.54 -11.12 -3.23
CA GLY A 362 -15.14 -10.72 -1.95
C GLY A 362 -14.85 -9.27 -1.56
N ALA A 363 -13.66 -8.76 -1.92
CA ALA A 363 -13.28 -7.38 -1.68
C ALA A 363 -14.08 -6.39 -2.54
N ASP A 364 -14.35 -6.73 -3.81
CA ASP A 364 -15.16 -5.90 -4.71
C ASP A 364 -16.60 -5.81 -4.22
N LEU A 365 -17.16 -6.94 -3.77
CA LEU A 365 -18.51 -6.99 -3.19
C LEU A 365 -18.60 -6.16 -1.90
N ALA A 366 -17.60 -6.27 -1.02
CA ALA A 366 -17.53 -5.45 0.19
C ALA A 366 -17.42 -3.95 -0.13
N ASN A 367 -16.62 -3.60 -1.14
CA ASN A 367 -16.49 -2.22 -1.62
C ASN A 367 -17.81 -1.71 -2.21
N MET A 368 -18.51 -2.51 -3.01
CA MET A 368 -19.83 -2.17 -3.57
C MET A 368 -20.86 -1.88 -2.45
N VAL A 369 -20.90 -2.71 -1.43
CA VAL A 369 -21.80 -2.51 -0.26
C VAL A 369 -21.45 -1.22 0.47
N ASN A 370 -20.17 -0.92 0.66
CA ASN A 370 -19.72 0.31 1.28
C ASN A 370 -20.06 1.55 0.43
N GLU A 371 -19.85 1.50 -0.89
CA GLU A 371 -20.19 2.59 -1.80
C GLU A 371 -21.70 2.86 -1.85
N ALA A 372 -22.54 1.81 -1.82
CA ALA A 372 -24.00 1.96 -1.73
C ALA A 372 -24.41 2.67 -0.44
N ALA A 373 -23.82 2.30 0.70
CA ALA A 373 -24.06 2.96 1.98
C ALA A 373 -23.61 4.44 1.97
N LEU A 374 -22.47 4.75 1.36
CA LEU A 374 -21.99 6.13 1.20
C LEU A 374 -22.90 6.96 0.30
N LEU A 375 -23.47 6.38 -0.77
CA LEU A 375 -24.44 7.04 -1.64
C LEU A 375 -25.73 7.38 -0.89
N ALA A 376 -26.28 6.42 -0.14
CA ALA A 376 -27.46 6.65 0.69
C ALA A 376 -27.23 7.75 1.75
N ALA A 377 -26.06 7.74 2.40
CA ALA A 377 -25.68 8.75 3.38
C ALA A 377 -25.56 10.15 2.77
N ARG A 378 -24.99 10.28 1.56
CA ARG A 378 -24.92 11.58 0.83
C ARG A 378 -26.29 12.16 0.50
N GLN A 379 -27.30 11.31 0.36
CA GLN A 379 -28.68 11.72 0.10
C GLN A 379 -29.50 11.85 1.39
N ASN A 380 -28.85 11.85 2.57
CA ASN A 380 -29.47 11.93 3.90
C ASN A 380 -30.55 10.86 4.16
N ARG A 381 -30.44 9.68 3.51
CA ARG A 381 -31.35 8.55 3.73
C ARG A 381 -30.89 7.67 4.88
N LYS A 382 -31.85 7.06 5.59
CA LYS A 382 -31.59 6.16 6.72
C LYS A 382 -31.38 4.71 6.30
N THR A 383 -31.83 4.35 5.09
CA THR A 383 -31.75 3.00 4.52
C THR A 383 -31.14 3.03 3.13
N VAL A 384 -30.47 1.93 2.77
CA VAL A 384 -29.88 1.74 1.44
C VAL A 384 -30.89 1.07 0.54
N LEU A 385 -31.15 1.64 -0.64
CA LEU A 385 -32.10 1.15 -1.63
C LEU A 385 -31.38 0.30 -2.70
N MET A 386 -32.15 -0.50 -3.47
CA MET A 386 -31.62 -1.25 -4.61
C MET A 386 -30.93 -0.32 -5.63
N TYR A 387 -31.49 0.87 -5.83
CA TYR A 387 -30.90 1.91 -6.69
C TYR A 387 -29.49 2.32 -6.30
N ASP A 388 -29.16 2.39 -5.00
CA ASP A 388 -27.81 2.73 -4.53
C ASP A 388 -26.82 1.61 -4.84
N PHE A 389 -27.26 0.36 -4.70
CA PHE A 389 -26.44 -0.80 -5.07
C PHE A 389 -26.17 -0.85 -6.57
N GLU A 390 -27.14 -0.52 -7.42
CA GLU A 390 -26.95 -0.45 -8.87
C GLU A 390 -25.93 0.62 -9.27
N ILE A 391 -25.99 1.83 -8.68
CA ILE A 391 -25.00 2.88 -8.91
C ILE A 391 -23.63 2.47 -8.37
N ALA A 392 -23.58 1.87 -7.19
CA ALA A 392 -22.34 1.39 -6.59
C ALA A 392 -21.69 0.29 -7.43
N LYS A 393 -22.49 -0.66 -7.95
CA LYS A 393 -22.05 -1.69 -8.89
C LYS A 393 -21.39 -1.06 -10.13
N ASP A 394 -22.10 -0.12 -10.77
CA ASP A 394 -21.59 0.59 -11.94
C ASP A 394 -20.28 1.32 -11.61
N LYS A 395 -20.19 1.95 -10.46
CA LYS A 395 -18.98 2.66 -10.01
C LYS A 395 -17.80 1.72 -9.80
N VAL A 396 -18.02 0.54 -9.24
CA VAL A 396 -16.96 -0.45 -9.01
C VAL A 396 -16.51 -1.08 -10.33
N LEU A 397 -17.44 -1.40 -11.25
CA LEU A 397 -17.15 -2.00 -12.54
C LEU A 397 -16.46 -1.04 -13.52
N MET A 398 -16.99 0.17 -13.65
CA MET A 398 -16.66 1.10 -14.72
C MET A 398 -15.94 2.37 -14.25
N GLY A 399 -15.84 2.58 -12.92
CA GLY A 399 -15.33 3.81 -12.34
C GLY A 399 -16.40 4.89 -12.13
N ALA A 400 -15.95 6.04 -11.62
CA ALA A 400 -16.84 7.19 -11.37
C ALA A 400 -17.34 7.83 -12.67
N GLU A 401 -18.56 8.36 -12.63
CA GLU A 401 -19.10 9.18 -13.73
C GLU A 401 -18.27 10.45 -13.93
N ARG A 402 -17.92 10.73 -15.18
CA ARG A 402 -17.20 11.94 -15.56
C ARG A 402 -18.16 13.08 -15.93
N ARG A 403 -18.91 13.58 -14.96
CA ARG A 403 -19.89 14.67 -15.17
C ARG A 403 -19.27 15.99 -15.64
N SER A 404 -17.98 16.16 -15.42
CA SER A 404 -17.25 17.36 -15.89
C SER A 404 -16.82 17.27 -17.35
N MET A 405 -16.94 16.12 -18.00
CA MET A 405 -16.61 15.94 -19.39
C MET A 405 -17.79 16.38 -20.26
N ILE A 406 -17.63 17.50 -20.92
CA ILE A 406 -18.64 18.01 -21.87
C ILE A 406 -18.34 17.36 -23.21
N LEU A 407 -19.18 16.40 -23.61
CA LEU A 407 -19.16 15.84 -24.96
C LEU A 407 -19.91 16.77 -25.91
N THR A 408 -19.40 16.92 -27.12
CA THR A 408 -20.12 17.59 -28.19
C THR A 408 -21.35 16.76 -28.61
N ASP A 409 -22.37 17.39 -29.19
CA ASP A 409 -23.56 16.66 -29.64
C ASP A 409 -23.21 15.62 -30.72
N GLU A 410 -22.17 15.89 -31.51
CA GLU A 410 -21.64 14.93 -32.50
C GLU A 410 -21.01 13.72 -31.83
N GLU A 411 -20.17 13.92 -30.80
CA GLU A 411 -19.57 12.82 -30.05
C GLU A 411 -20.61 11.98 -29.32
N LYS A 412 -21.62 12.62 -28.70
CA LYS A 412 -22.75 11.90 -28.11
C LYS A 412 -23.50 11.06 -29.11
N LYS A 413 -23.71 11.61 -30.33
CA LYS A 413 -24.37 10.89 -31.41
C LYS A 413 -23.55 9.68 -31.87
N VAL A 414 -22.24 9.84 -32.06
CA VAL A 414 -21.34 8.74 -32.42
C VAL A 414 -21.41 7.65 -31.36
N THR A 415 -21.27 8.01 -30.07
CA THR A 415 -21.35 7.06 -28.98
C THR A 415 -22.70 6.36 -28.90
N ALA A 416 -23.81 7.09 -29.10
CA ALA A 416 -25.15 6.49 -29.06
C ALA A 416 -25.36 5.46 -30.17
N PHE A 417 -24.91 5.74 -31.40
CA PHE A 417 -24.97 4.78 -32.49
C PHE A 417 -24.05 3.60 -32.27
N HIS A 418 -22.84 3.81 -31.76
CA HIS A 418 -21.89 2.77 -31.40
C HIS A 418 -22.49 1.77 -30.39
N GLU A 419 -22.98 2.28 -29.25
CA GLU A 419 -23.58 1.45 -28.21
C GLU A 419 -24.89 0.79 -28.66
N ALA A 420 -25.69 1.50 -29.49
CA ALA A 420 -26.89 0.90 -30.10
C ALA A 420 -26.55 -0.28 -31.02
N GLY A 421 -25.42 -0.22 -31.71
CA GLY A 421 -24.92 -1.33 -32.54
C GLY A 421 -24.62 -2.59 -31.73
N HIS A 422 -23.87 -2.45 -30.65
CA HIS A 422 -23.60 -3.56 -29.73
C HIS A 422 -24.89 -4.12 -29.11
N ALA A 423 -25.76 -3.22 -28.65
CA ALA A 423 -27.00 -3.60 -28.00
C ALA A 423 -27.95 -4.37 -28.93
N LEU A 424 -28.11 -3.91 -30.15
CA LEU A 424 -28.99 -4.54 -31.12
C LEU A 424 -28.49 -5.95 -31.49
N ILE A 425 -27.19 -6.10 -31.78
CA ILE A 425 -26.61 -7.41 -32.12
C ILE A 425 -26.72 -8.36 -30.94
N ALA A 426 -26.40 -7.90 -29.73
CA ALA A 426 -26.53 -8.72 -28.52
C ALA A 426 -27.97 -9.19 -28.27
N ALA A 427 -28.95 -8.32 -28.53
CA ALA A 427 -30.36 -8.67 -28.34
C ALA A 427 -30.92 -9.61 -29.43
N MET A 428 -30.33 -9.59 -30.63
CA MET A 428 -30.80 -10.41 -31.77
C MET A 428 -30.16 -11.80 -31.82
N LEU A 429 -29.01 -12.00 -31.19
CA LEU A 429 -28.29 -13.27 -31.22
C LEU A 429 -28.67 -14.14 -30.01
N PRO A 430 -29.19 -15.37 -30.23
CA PRO A 430 -29.74 -16.22 -29.14
C PRO A 430 -28.66 -16.77 -28.21
N LEU A 431 -27.40 -16.83 -28.65
CA LEU A 431 -26.28 -17.30 -27.84
C LEU A 431 -25.53 -16.18 -27.13
N ALA A 432 -25.86 -14.91 -27.42
CA ALA A 432 -25.29 -13.78 -26.72
C ALA A 432 -25.77 -13.74 -25.27
N ASP A 433 -24.91 -13.23 -24.39
CA ASP A 433 -25.32 -13.01 -23.01
C ASP A 433 -26.42 -11.95 -22.94
N PRO A 434 -27.42 -12.12 -22.05
CA PRO A 434 -28.53 -11.19 -21.94
C PRO A 434 -28.04 -9.76 -21.70
N LEU A 435 -28.62 -8.83 -22.46
CA LEU A 435 -28.38 -7.42 -22.27
C LEU A 435 -28.92 -6.97 -20.90
N HIS A 436 -28.16 -6.21 -20.18
CA HIS A 436 -28.58 -5.64 -18.89
C HIS A 436 -28.88 -4.14 -19.03
N LYS A 437 -27.96 -3.41 -19.57
CA LYS A 437 -28.01 -1.93 -19.61
C LYS A 437 -27.11 -1.38 -20.70
N VAL A 438 -27.53 -0.28 -21.31
CA VAL A 438 -26.73 0.50 -22.25
C VAL A 438 -26.69 1.95 -21.79
N THR A 439 -25.52 2.58 -21.83
CA THR A 439 -25.35 3.96 -21.38
C THR A 439 -24.36 4.71 -22.25
N ILE A 440 -24.63 5.98 -22.48
CA ILE A 440 -23.73 6.93 -23.13
C ILE A 440 -23.13 7.95 -22.14
N ILE A 441 -23.29 7.71 -20.83
CA ILE A 441 -22.68 8.53 -19.79
C ILE A 441 -21.20 8.13 -19.68
N PRO A 442 -20.24 9.05 -19.84
CA PRO A 442 -18.83 8.74 -19.76
C PRO A 442 -18.44 8.25 -18.36
N ARG A 443 -17.74 7.09 -18.33
CA ARG A 443 -17.22 6.49 -17.10
C ARG A 443 -15.80 5.98 -17.30
N GLY A 444 -14.90 6.28 -16.38
CA GLY A 444 -13.52 5.85 -16.48
C GLY A 444 -12.86 6.31 -17.79
N MET A 445 -12.51 5.38 -18.67
CA MET A 445 -11.93 5.65 -20.00
C MET A 445 -12.94 5.46 -21.14
N ALA A 446 -14.13 4.94 -20.87
CA ALA A 446 -15.17 4.68 -21.86
C ALA A 446 -16.13 5.88 -21.97
N LEU A 447 -16.55 6.21 -23.20
CA LEU A 447 -17.55 7.24 -23.47
C LEU A 447 -18.96 6.70 -23.36
N GLY A 448 -19.16 5.40 -23.64
CA GLY A 448 -20.39 4.65 -23.45
C GLY A 448 -20.06 3.21 -23.04
N VAL A 449 -21.07 2.45 -22.64
CA VAL A 449 -20.93 1.03 -22.27
C VAL A 449 -22.22 0.27 -22.55
N THR A 450 -22.09 -0.81 -23.28
CA THR A 450 -23.13 -1.83 -23.42
C THR A 450 -22.81 -3.01 -22.50
N MET A 451 -23.64 -3.20 -21.48
CA MET A 451 -23.42 -4.20 -20.44
C MET A 451 -24.29 -5.44 -20.67
N GLN A 452 -23.64 -6.57 -20.83
CA GLN A 452 -24.26 -7.88 -20.86
C GLN A 452 -23.98 -8.61 -19.55
N LEU A 453 -24.93 -9.40 -19.06
CA LEU A 453 -24.78 -10.18 -17.83
C LEU A 453 -25.11 -11.64 -18.12
N PRO A 454 -24.15 -12.55 -17.92
CA PRO A 454 -24.41 -13.96 -18.06
C PRO A 454 -25.43 -14.43 -17.01
N GLU A 455 -26.37 -15.29 -17.39
CA GLU A 455 -27.35 -15.87 -16.45
C GLU A 455 -26.71 -16.83 -15.46
N THR A 456 -25.61 -17.49 -15.87
CA THR A 456 -24.87 -18.45 -15.06
C THR A 456 -23.35 -18.21 -15.22
N ASP A 457 -22.58 -18.57 -14.19
CA ASP A 457 -21.13 -18.56 -14.30
C ASP A 457 -20.69 -19.67 -15.27
N ARG A 458 -20.15 -19.30 -16.44
CA ARG A 458 -19.69 -20.23 -17.46
C ARG A 458 -18.22 -20.54 -17.26
N HIS A 459 -17.90 -21.82 -17.24
CA HIS A 459 -16.50 -22.30 -17.16
C HIS A 459 -15.97 -22.81 -18.50
N ASN A 460 -16.87 -23.13 -19.43
CA ASN A 460 -16.52 -23.60 -20.76
C ASN A 460 -17.25 -22.75 -21.82
N TYR A 461 -16.53 -22.34 -22.84
CA TYR A 461 -17.02 -21.55 -23.96
C TYR A 461 -17.04 -22.42 -25.22
N THR A 462 -18.20 -22.51 -25.88
CA THR A 462 -18.31 -23.18 -27.17
C THR A 462 -17.81 -22.26 -28.30
N ARG A 463 -17.43 -22.85 -29.42
CA ARG A 463 -17.02 -22.09 -30.59
C ARG A 463 -18.13 -21.11 -31.06
N ASP A 464 -19.38 -21.60 -31.13
CA ASP A 464 -20.52 -20.78 -31.59
C ASP A 464 -20.79 -19.59 -30.66
N TYR A 465 -20.57 -19.75 -29.34
CA TYR A 465 -20.65 -18.66 -28.37
C TYR A 465 -19.58 -17.61 -28.65
N LEU A 466 -18.31 -18.03 -28.86
CA LEU A 466 -17.20 -17.11 -29.13
C LEU A 466 -17.37 -16.38 -30.46
N GLU A 467 -17.87 -17.05 -31.50
CA GLU A 467 -18.21 -16.42 -32.78
C GLU A 467 -19.35 -15.40 -32.63
N THR A 468 -20.30 -15.67 -31.73
CA THR A 468 -21.35 -14.72 -31.37
C THR A 468 -20.78 -13.48 -30.68
N ASP A 469 -19.89 -13.69 -29.72
CA ASP A 469 -19.24 -12.61 -28.98
C ASP A 469 -18.37 -11.72 -29.90
N LEU A 470 -17.61 -12.35 -30.83
CA LEU A 470 -16.92 -11.63 -31.90
C LEU A 470 -17.89 -10.78 -32.75
N THR A 471 -19.07 -11.29 -33.06
CA THR A 471 -20.09 -10.56 -33.82
C THR A 471 -20.60 -9.33 -33.05
N VAL A 472 -20.80 -9.47 -31.74
CA VAL A 472 -21.19 -8.35 -30.85
C VAL A 472 -20.11 -7.27 -30.84
N PHE A 473 -18.81 -7.63 -30.72
CA PHE A 473 -17.72 -6.64 -30.74
C PHE A 473 -17.67 -5.82 -32.05
N MET A 474 -18.06 -6.40 -33.18
CA MET A 474 -18.10 -5.66 -34.47
C MET A 474 -19.28 -4.67 -34.54
N GLY A 475 -20.26 -4.75 -33.63
CA GLY A 475 -21.50 -3.99 -33.70
C GLY A 475 -21.33 -2.48 -33.65
N GLY A 476 -20.52 -1.99 -32.72
CA GLY A 476 -20.29 -0.54 -32.56
C GLY A 476 -19.62 0.07 -33.79
N ARG A 477 -18.53 -0.55 -34.24
CA ARG A 477 -17.79 -0.13 -35.42
C ARG A 477 -18.67 -0.05 -36.68
N LEU A 478 -19.48 -1.08 -36.90
CA LEU A 478 -20.37 -1.16 -38.06
C LEU A 478 -21.52 -0.15 -37.98
N ALA A 479 -22.05 0.12 -36.79
CA ALA A 479 -23.06 1.15 -36.61
C ALA A 479 -22.53 2.54 -36.99
N GLU A 480 -21.30 2.87 -36.59
CA GLU A 480 -20.64 4.12 -37.02
C GLU A 480 -20.48 4.18 -38.55
N GLU A 481 -19.99 3.11 -39.19
CA GLU A 481 -19.76 3.06 -40.62
C GLU A 481 -21.06 3.18 -41.43
N LEU A 482 -22.10 2.42 -41.08
CA LEU A 482 -23.34 2.33 -41.87
C LEU A 482 -24.26 3.53 -41.70
N PHE A 483 -24.25 4.19 -40.54
CA PHE A 483 -25.23 5.24 -40.21
C PHE A 483 -24.61 6.65 -40.18
N LEU A 484 -23.32 6.76 -39.86
CA LEU A 484 -22.63 8.04 -39.78
C LEU A 484 -21.61 8.23 -40.92
N GLY A 485 -21.27 7.15 -41.65
CA GLY A 485 -20.27 7.19 -42.71
C GLY A 485 -18.86 7.52 -42.21
N GLN A 486 -18.62 7.40 -40.91
CA GLN A 486 -17.37 7.72 -40.23
C GLN A 486 -16.87 6.52 -39.47
N MET A 487 -15.59 6.53 -39.15
CA MET A 487 -14.95 5.53 -38.34
C MET A 487 -14.20 6.25 -37.22
N SER A 488 -14.56 5.99 -35.98
CA SER A 488 -13.92 6.62 -34.83
C SER A 488 -12.87 5.71 -34.17
N THR A 489 -12.02 6.30 -33.35
CA THR A 489 -11.08 5.57 -32.48
C THR A 489 -11.78 4.85 -31.32
N GLY A 490 -13.07 5.13 -31.09
CA GLY A 490 -13.88 4.51 -30.02
C GLY A 490 -13.95 3.00 -30.15
N ALA A 491 -14.02 2.49 -31.40
CA ALA A 491 -14.02 1.04 -31.67
C ALA A 491 -12.65 0.35 -31.47
N GLY A 492 -11.60 1.07 -31.09
CA GLY A 492 -10.25 0.50 -30.99
C GLY A 492 -10.15 -0.64 -29.98
N ASN A 493 -10.79 -0.53 -28.83
CA ASN A 493 -10.81 -1.58 -27.80
C ASN A 493 -11.57 -2.84 -28.26
N ASP A 494 -12.69 -2.66 -28.97
CA ASP A 494 -13.49 -3.79 -29.46
C ASP A 494 -12.73 -4.59 -30.53
N ILE A 495 -12.02 -3.90 -31.42
CA ILE A 495 -11.17 -4.54 -32.43
C ILE A 495 -10.01 -5.28 -31.77
N GLU A 496 -9.38 -4.69 -30.76
CA GLU A 496 -8.30 -5.34 -30.00
C GLU A 496 -8.80 -6.62 -29.30
N ARG A 497 -9.94 -6.54 -28.61
CA ARG A 497 -10.57 -7.69 -27.94
C ARG A 497 -10.97 -8.78 -28.92
N ALA A 498 -11.59 -8.41 -30.02
CA ALA A 498 -11.96 -9.35 -31.08
C ALA A 498 -10.74 -10.05 -31.67
N THR A 499 -9.68 -9.31 -32.00
CA THR A 499 -8.43 -9.89 -32.53
C THR A 499 -7.76 -10.82 -31.52
N ALA A 500 -7.69 -10.41 -30.25
CA ALA A 500 -7.12 -11.24 -29.18
C ALA A 500 -7.93 -12.53 -28.96
N MET A 501 -9.26 -12.45 -29.01
CA MET A 501 -10.14 -13.62 -28.88
C MET A 501 -9.99 -14.57 -30.08
N ALA A 502 -10.04 -14.07 -31.31
CA ALA A 502 -9.83 -14.86 -32.50
C ALA A 502 -8.46 -15.56 -32.49
N ARG A 503 -7.41 -14.87 -32.04
CA ARG A 503 -6.07 -15.46 -31.88
C ARG A 503 -6.05 -16.59 -30.84
N LYS A 504 -6.74 -16.46 -29.70
CA LYS A 504 -6.88 -17.54 -28.74
C LYS A 504 -7.65 -18.73 -29.30
N MET A 505 -8.72 -18.50 -30.06
CA MET A 505 -9.47 -19.55 -30.72
C MET A 505 -8.59 -20.38 -31.66
N VAL A 506 -7.68 -19.71 -32.39
CA VAL A 506 -6.76 -20.36 -33.35
C VAL A 506 -5.59 -21.02 -32.60
N CYS A 507 -4.89 -20.28 -31.73
CA CYS A 507 -3.61 -20.69 -31.19
C CYS A 507 -3.68 -21.50 -29.89
N GLU A 508 -4.67 -21.21 -29.02
CA GLU A 508 -4.75 -21.84 -27.70
C GLU A 508 -5.79 -22.96 -27.65
N TRP A 509 -6.94 -22.78 -28.33
CA TRP A 509 -8.07 -23.69 -28.21
C TRP A 509 -8.28 -24.61 -29.41
N GLY A 510 -7.49 -24.44 -30.48
CA GLY A 510 -7.54 -25.31 -31.68
C GLY A 510 -8.90 -25.35 -32.37
N MET A 511 -9.64 -24.21 -32.36
CA MET A 511 -11.01 -24.11 -32.89
C MET A 511 -11.03 -23.68 -34.39
N SER A 512 -9.88 -23.66 -35.04
CA SER A 512 -9.72 -23.26 -36.48
C SER A 512 -9.63 -24.47 -37.40
N GLN A 513 -9.53 -24.21 -38.70
CA GLN A 513 -9.30 -25.27 -39.71
C GLN A 513 -7.89 -25.87 -39.62
N LEU A 514 -6.96 -25.26 -38.88
CA LEU A 514 -5.63 -25.79 -38.63
C LEU A 514 -5.63 -27.04 -37.71
N GLY A 515 -6.80 -27.39 -37.17
CA GLY A 515 -6.98 -28.58 -36.35
C GLY A 515 -6.72 -28.32 -34.86
N PRO A 516 -6.79 -29.38 -34.01
CA PRO A 516 -6.66 -29.27 -32.57
C PRO A 516 -5.17 -29.19 -32.14
N LEU A 517 -4.48 -28.16 -32.59
CA LEU A 517 -3.09 -27.88 -32.27
C LEU A 517 -2.97 -26.58 -31.51
N THR A 518 -1.98 -26.50 -30.62
CA THR A 518 -1.63 -25.27 -29.93
C THR A 518 -0.37 -24.66 -30.54
N PHE A 519 -0.39 -23.38 -30.81
CA PHE A 519 0.72 -22.64 -31.40
C PHE A 519 1.21 -21.57 -30.42
N GLY A 520 2.54 -21.45 -30.26
CA GLY A 520 3.13 -20.42 -29.40
C GLY A 520 2.91 -20.70 -27.93
N LYS A 521 3.49 -21.80 -27.40
CA LYS A 521 3.57 -21.99 -25.94
C LYS A 521 4.23 -20.76 -25.33
N LYS A 522 3.52 -20.07 -24.44
CA LYS A 522 4.16 -19.11 -23.54
C LYS A 522 5.07 -19.88 -22.60
N GLU A 523 6.31 -20.10 -23.00
CA GLU A 523 7.36 -20.27 -22.00
C GLU A 523 7.55 -18.91 -21.35
N GLU A 524 6.86 -18.70 -20.25
CA GLU A 524 7.14 -17.59 -19.31
C GLU A 524 8.47 -17.86 -18.60
N GLN A 525 9.55 -18.01 -19.37
CA GLN A 525 10.87 -17.85 -18.83
C GLN A 525 11.17 -16.36 -18.83
N ILE A 526 10.89 -15.73 -17.70
CA ILE A 526 11.36 -14.38 -17.40
C ILE A 526 12.89 -14.44 -17.21
N PHE A 527 13.63 -14.50 -18.31
CA PHE A 527 15.05 -14.22 -18.34
C PHE A 527 15.25 -12.72 -18.58
N LEU A 528 15.37 -11.97 -17.49
CA LEU A 528 15.83 -10.59 -17.51
C LEU A 528 17.28 -10.56 -18.03
N GLY A 529 17.48 -10.00 -19.21
CA GLY A 529 18.80 -9.53 -19.64
C GLY A 529 19.37 -10.03 -20.97
N ARG A 530 18.64 -10.81 -21.76
CA ARG A 530 18.97 -11.02 -23.18
C ARG A 530 17.77 -10.65 -24.03
N GLU A 531 18.02 -9.98 -25.15
CA GLU A 531 17.01 -9.82 -26.20
C GLU A 531 16.33 -11.15 -26.41
N ILE A 532 15.03 -11.19 -26.08
CA ILE A 532 14.19 -12.35 -26.32
C ILE A 532 14.02 -12.38 -27.85
N SER A 533 14.89 -13.12 -28.52
CA SER A 533 14.49 -13.68 -29.80
C SER A 533 13.30 -14.56 -29.46
N GLN A 534 12.08 -14.09 -29.76
CA GLN A 534 10.89 -14.94 -29.70
C GLN A 534 11.15 -16.12 -30.64
N HIS A 535 11.59 -17.23 -30.06
CA HIS A 535 11.58 -18.51 -30.78
C HIS A 535 10.11 -18.81 -31.07
N ARG A 536 9.68 -18.54 -32.28
CA ARG A 536 8.40 -19.03 -32.77
C ARG A 536 8.53 -20.55 -32.89
N ASP A 537 7.70 -21.29 -32.15
CA ASP A 537 7.64 -22.76 -32.17
C ASP A 537 7.03 -23.31 -33.47
N PHE A 538 6.79 -22.47 -34.47
CA PHE A 538 6.13 -22.83 -35.73
C PHE A 538 6.80 -22.10 -36.90
N SER A 539 6.66 -22.72 -38.09
CA SER A 539 7.22 -22.22 -39.35
C SER A 539 6.55 -20.90 -39.77
N GLU A 540 7.24 -20.14 -40.68
CA GLU A 540 6.67 -18.93 -41.24
C GLU A 540 5.38 -19.21 -42.06
N GLU A 541 5.30 -20.36 -42.71
CA GLU A 541 4.10 -20.80 -43.42
C GLU A 541 2.92 -20.99 -42.48
N THR A 542 3.17 -21.62 -41.30
CA THR A 542 2.15 -21.75 -40.23
C THR A 542 1.74 -20.38 -39.67
N ALA A 543 2.68 -19.44 -39.55
CA ALA A 543 2.35 -18.07 -39.10
C ALA A 543 1.37 -17.39 -40.06
N ILE A 544 1.61 -17.51 -41.39
CA ILE A 544 0.71 -16.96 -42.40
C ILE A 544 -0.68 -17.61 -42.32
N GLN A 545 -0.74 -18.93 -42.11
CA GLN A 545 -2.00 -19.65 -41.93
C GLN A 545 -2.75 -19.20 -40.66
N ILE A 546 -2.04 -18.99 -39.53
CA ILE A 546 -2.62 -18.45 -38.30
C ILE A 546 -3.23 -17.06 -38.56
N ASP A 547 -2.49 -16.17 -39.19
CA ASP A 547 -2.96 -14.83 -39.50
C ASP A 547 -4.18 -14.85 -40.46
N SER A 548 -4.19 -15.76 -41.40
CA SER A 548 -5.33 -15.99 -42.31
C SER A 548 -6.57 -16.47 -41.58
N GLU A 549 -6.43 -17.41 -40.63
CA GLU A 549 -7.55 -17.92 -39.83
C GLU A 549 -8.09 -16.88 -38.85
N VAL A 550 -7.20 -16.12 -38.17
CA VAL A 550 -7.61 -15.00 -37.31
C VAL A 550 -8.43 -13.98 -38.10
N ARG A 551 -7.92 -13.62 -39.30
CA ARG A 551 -8.62 -12.69 -40.16
C ARG A 551 -9.97 -13.25 -40.62
N ARG A 552 -10.05 -14.52 -40.97
CA ARG A 552 -11.30 -15.19 -41.39
C ARG A 552 -12.38 -15.09 -40.27
N PHE A 553 -12.03 -15.40 -39.02
CA PHE A 553 -12.98 -15.28 -37.91
C PHE A 553 -13.50 -13.84 -37.74
N VAL A 554 -12.63 -12.86 -37.83
CA VAL A 554 -13.00 -11.44 -37.71
C VAL A 554 -13.87 -11.00 -38.90
N ASP A 555 -13.48 -11.37 -40.15
CA ASP A 555 -14.24 -11.01 -41.35
C ASP A 555 -15.62 -11.67 -41.39
N GLU A 556 -15.75 -12.93 -40.94
CA GLU A 556 -17.04 -13.64 -40.86
C GLU A 556 -17.94 -12.98 -39.80
N ALA A 557 -17.38 -12.62 -38.61
CA ALA A 557 -18.10 -11.89 -37.59
C ALA A 557 -18.58 -10.52 -38.06
N TYR A 558 -17.71 -9.79 -38.77
CA TYR A 558 -18.03 -8.49 -39.36
C TYR A 558 -19.15 -8.60 -40.40
N ALA A 559 -19.09 -9.58 -41.31
CA ALA A 559 -20.13 -9.80 -42.30
C ALA A 559 -21.48 -10.18 -41.67
N ARG A 560 -21.47 -11.02 -40.61
CA ARG A 560 -22.67 -11.40 -39.85
C ARG A 560 -23.29 -10.18 -39.17
N ALA A 561 -22.49 -9.38 -38.50
CA ALA A 561 -22.94 -8.18 -37.81
C ALA A 561 -23.52 -7.16 -38.81
N LYS A 562 -22.85 -6.95 -39.95
CA LYS A 562 -23.31 -6.04 -41.02
C LYS A 562 -24.70 -6.43 -41.52
N LYS A 563 -24.89 -7.71 -41.80
CA LYS A 563 -26.19 -8.23 -42.25
C LYS A 563 -27.30 -7.97 -41.24
N LEU A 564 -27.03 -8.20 -39.96
CA LEU A 564 -28.00 -7.97 -38.89
C LEU A 564 -28.37 -6.49 -38.75
N LEU A 565 -27.39 -5.60 -38.80
CA LEU A 565 -27.62 -4.15 -38.70
C LEU A 565 -28.35 -3.59 -39.93
N ASP A 566 -28.02 -4.07 -41.14
CA ASP A 566 -28.71 -3.66 -42.34
C ASP A 566 -30.18 -4.09 -42.37
N GLN A 567 -30.50 -5.26 -41.84
CA GLN A 567 -31.86 -5.75 -41.74
C GLN A 567 -32.72 -5.02 -40.68
N ASN A 568 -32.09 -4.42 -39.66
CA ASN A 568 -32.78 -3.80 -38.55
C ASN A 568 -32.43 -2.31 -38.37
N ARG A 569 -32.25 -1.60 -39.51
CA ARG A 569 -31.83 -0.17 -39.52
C ARG A 569 -32.73 0.74 -38.70
N GLU A 570 -34.05 0.57 -38.80
CA GLU A 570 -35.04 1.40 -38.10
C GLU A 570 -34.96 1.21 -36.58
N VAL A 571 -34.75 -0.04 -36.16
CA VAL A 571 -34.62 -0.39 -34.75
C VAL A 571 -33.35 0.23 -34.15
N LEU A 572 -32.23 0.17 -34.88
CA LEU A 572 -30.97 0.75 -34.43
C LEU A 572 -31.11 2.27 -34.24
N ILE A 573 -31.73 2.96 -35.20
CA ILE A 573 -32.00 4.41 -35.11
C ILE A 573 -32.90 4.71 -33.92
N ALA A 574 -33.92 3.88 -33.65
CA ALA A 574 -34.79 4.06 -32.49
C ALA A 574 -34.04 3.92 -31.17
N ILE A 575 -33.16 2.91 -31.05
CA ILE A 575 -32.31 2.72 -29.86
C ILE A 575 -31.35 3.91 -29.69
N ALA A 576 -30.66 4.33 -30.76
CA ALA A 576 -29.71 5.44 -30.72
C ALA A 576 -30.39 6.74 -30.29
N ASN A 577 -31.56 7.06 -30.86
CA ASN A 577 -32.34 8.26 -30.47
C ASN A 577 -32.82 8.18 -29.03
N ALA A 578 -33.29 7.02 -28.56
CA ALA A 578 -33.67 6.83 -27.17
C ALA A 578 -32.49 6.99 -26.22
N LEU A 579 -31.27 6.55 -26.61
CA LEU A 579 -30.05 6.79 -25.85
C LEU A 579 -29.70 8.29 -25.79
N LEU A 580 -29.85 9.03 -26.88
CA LEU A 580 -29.63 10.48 -26.88
C LEU A 580 -30.59 11.22 -25.97
N GLU A 581 -31.87 10.74 -25.87
CA GLU A 581 -32.88 11.37 -25.00
C GLU A 581 -32.71 10.98 -23.52
N ARG A 582 -32.44 9.69 -23.23
CA ARG A 582 -32.48 9.12 -21.89
C ARG A 582 -31.12 8.86 -21.26
N GLU A 583 -30.05 8.92 -22.03
CA GLU A 583 -28.66 8.63 -21.69
C GLU A 583 -28.39 7.19 -21.19
N VAL A 584 -29.40 6.50 -20.70
CA VAL A 584 -29.34 5.13 -20.17
C VAL A 584 -30.61 4.38 -20.60
N LEU A 585 -30.46 3.16 -21.09
CA LEU A 585 -31.57 2.25 -21.39
C LEU A 585 -31.35 0.91 -20.67
N ASP A 586 -32.41 0.37 -20.06
CA ASP A 586 -32.39 -0.98 -19.51
C ASP A 586 -32.78 -2.04 -20.56
N ALA A 587 -32.58 -3.33 -20.20
CA ALA A 587 -32.89 -4.46 -21.08
C ALA A 587 -34.36 -4.48 -21.55
N ASN A 588 -35.30 -4.07 -20.67
CA ASN A 588 -36.73 -4.09 -21.02
C ASN A 588 -37.07 -2.96 -21.99
N GLU A 589 -36.50 -1.77 -21.77
CA GLU A 589 -36.65 -0.61 -22.67
C GLU A 589 -36.15 -0.96 -24.09
N ILE A 590 -35.00 -1.66 -24.17
CA ILE A 590 -34.44 -2.09 -25.47
C ILE A 590 -35.35 -3.14 -26.13
N ARG A 591 -35.88 -4.10 -25.39
CA ARG A 591 -36.86 -5.08 -25.92
C ARG A 591 -38.10 -4.41 -26.45
N LEU A 592 -38.63 -3.38 -25.76
CA LEU A 592 -39.77 -2.62 -26.24
C LEU A 592 -39.47 -1.90 -27.55
N LEU A 593 -38.28 -1.29 -27.67
CA LEU A 593 -37.85 -0.64 -28.90
C LEU A 593 -37.70 -1.62 -30.07
N ILE A 594 -37.16 -2.82 -29.82
CA ILE A 594 -37.08 -3.90 -30.83
C ILE A 594 -38.49 -4.34 -31.26
N ALA A 595 -39.44 -4.37 -30.33
CA ALA A 595 -40.84 -4.72 -30.61
C ALA A 595 -41.65 -3.57 -31.24
N GLY A 596 -41.02 -2.39 -31.48
CA GLY A 596 -41.70 -1.18 -32.02
C GLY A 596 -42.70 -0.56 -31.04
N GLN A 597 -42.55 -0.81 -29.72
CA GLN A 597 -43.45 -0.29 -28.69
C GLN A 597 -42.87 1.02 -28.08
N PRO A 598 -43.75 1.96 -27.67
CA PRO A 598 -43.31 3.19 -27.04
C PRO A 598 -42.70 2.94 -25.65
N LEU A 599 -41.69 3.69 -25.32
CA LEU A 599 -41.04 3.60 -24.00
C LEU A 599 -41.94 4.17 -22.90
N PRO A 600 -42.00 3.53 -21.72
CA PRO A 600 -42.73 4.03 -20.56
C PRO A 600 -42.13 5.35 -20.06
N VAL A 601 -42.99 6.23 -19.51
CA VAL A 601 -42.51 7.46 -18.87
C VAL A 601 -41.73 7.09 -17.61
N ARG A 602 -40.47 7.55 -17.50
CA ARG A 602 -39.66 7.33 -16.28
C ARG A 602 -40.18 8.15 -15.14
N ILE A 603 -40.65 7.48 -14.10
CA ILE A 603 -40.96 8.12 -12.83
C ILE A 603 -39.63 8.29 -12.08
N PRO A 604 -39.23 9.49 -11.66
CA PRO A 604 -38.03 9.68 -10.86
C PRO A 604 -38.14 8.84 -9.58
N PRO A 605 -37.00 8.29 -9.09
CA PRO A 605 -37.01 7.50 -7.87
C PRO A 605 -37.59 8.33 -6.72
N PRO A 606 -38.38 7.72 -5.83
CA PRO A 606 -39.03 8.42 -4.73
C PRO A 606 -37.97 9.05 -3.82
N VAL A 607 -38.06 10.35 -3.59
CA VAL A 607 -37.28 11.04 -2.57
C VAL A 607 -37.99 10.78 -1.25
N ALA A 608 -37.35 10.04 -0.35
CA ALA A 608 -37.90 9.80 0.98
C ALA A 608 -37.79 11.08 1.82
N ASP A 609 -38.91 11.57 2.36
CA ASP A 609 -38.92 12.60 3.36
C ASP A 609 -38.37 12.07 4.69
N ASP A 610 -37.92 13.00 5.56
CA ASP A 610 -37.37 12.73 6.89
C ASP A 610 -38.23 11.84 7.80
N ASN A 611 -39.48 11.62 7.46
CA ASN A 611 -40.44 10.78 8.20
C ASN A 611 -40.68 9.40 7.60
N GLY A 612 -39.94 9.01 6.55
CA GLY A 612 -40.08 7.67 5.94
C GLY A 612 -41.33 7.51 5.05
N SER A 613 -42.06 8.60 4.74
CA SER A 613 -43.13 8.57 3.76
C SER A 613 -42.58 8.83 2.36
N VAL A 614 -42.95 7.95 1.42
CA VAL A 614 -42.53 8.05 0.02
C VAL A 614 -43.39 9.10 -0.68
N GLN A 615 -42.82 10.27 -0.98
CA GLN A 615 -43.51 11.25 -1.83
C GLN A 615 -43.04 11.11 -3.28
N HIS A 616 -43.97 10.91 -4.19
CA HIS A 616 -43.74 11.02 -5.62
C HIS A 616 -43.56 12.52 -5.98
N VAL A 617 -42.34 12.92 -6.33
CA VAL A 617 -42.08 14.24 -6.85
C VAL A 617 -42.63 14.31 -8.28
N LEU A 618 -43.77 14.94 -8.45
CA LEU A 618 -44.27 15.35 -9.77
C LEU A 618 -43.25 16.31 -10.39
N ARG A 619 -42.80 16.03 -11.62
CA ARG A 619 -41.96 16.96 -12.39
C ARG A 619 -42.65 18.35 -12.39
N PRO A 620 -41.88 19.44 -12.13
CA PRO A 620 -42.40 20.76 -12.43
C PRO A 620 -42.73 20.83 -13.93
N GLU A 621 -43.95 21.25 -14.28
CA GLU A 621 -44.30 21.49 -15.67
C GLU A 621 -43.28 22.45 -16.30
N PRO A 622 -42.90 22.26 -17.57
CA PRO A 622 -42.02 23.19 -18.26
C PRO A 622 -42.68 24.57 -18.22
N ASN A 623 -41.91 25.52 -17.74
CA ASN A 623 -42.30 26.91 -17.55
C ASN A 623 -42.98 27.44 -18.85
N ARG A 624 -44.33 27.45 -18.88
CA ARG A 624 -45.04 28.12 -19.94
C ARG A 624 -44.65 29.58 -19.86
N GLN A 625 -43.93 30.07 -20.84
CA GLN A 625 -43.76 31.50 -21.04
C GLN A 625 -45.16 32.13 -20.98
N PRO A 626 -45.34 33.26 -20.23
CA PRO A 626 -46.64 33.93 -20.18
C PRO A 626 -47.04 34.29 -21.61
N GLY A 627 -48.10 33.66 -22.10
CA GLY A 627 -48.65 33.96 -23.40
C GLY A 627 -49.07 35.43 -23.40
N LEU A 628 -48.56 36.19 -24.36
CA LEU A 628 -49.03 37.52 -24.69
C LEU A 628 -50.53 37.44 -24.94
N ASN A 629 -51.30 38.20 -24.16
CA ASN A 629 -52.75 38.39 -24.41
C ASN A 629 -52.97 38.95 -25.82
N PRO A 630 -53.89 38.39 -26.60
CA PRO A 630 -54.17 38.92 -27.93
C PRO A 630 -54.88 40.27 -27.79
N GLY A 631 -54.16 41.38 -27.77
CA GLY A 631 -54.74 42.74 -27.69
C GLY A 631 -53.79 43.88 -27.44
N GLU A 632 -52.55 43.64 -26.99
CA GLU A 632 -51.58 44.72 -26.76
C GLU A 632 -50.66 44.94 -27.96
N ARG A 633 -50.83 46.06 -28.66
CA ARG A 633 -49.87 46.56 -29.68
C ARG A 633 -48.66 47.16 -28.96
N PRO A 634 -47.42 46.91 -29.40
CA PRO A 634 -46.23 47.56 -28.86
C PRO A 634 -46.25 49.04 -29.23
N SER A 635 -46.10 49.92 -28.23
CA SER A 635 -45.86 51.37 -28.39
C SER A 635 -44.41 51.58 -28.80
N PRO A 636 -44.10 52.47 -29.79
CA PRO A 636 -42.71 52.71 -30.19
C PRO A 636 -42.09 53.76 -29.26
N ALA A 637 -40.90 53.48 -28.76
CA ALA A 637 -39.89 54.45 -28.34
C ALA A 637 -38.52 53.86 -28.56
#